data_3c226cdea79d681931a94238fac685e9
#
_entry.id   3c226cdea79d681931a94238fac685e9
#
_cell.length_a   1.000
_cell.length_b   1.000
_cell.length_c   1.000
_cell.angle_alpha   90.00
_cell.angle_beta   90.00
_cell.angle_gamma   90.00
#
_symmetry.space_group_name_H-M   'P 1'
#
loop_
_entity.id
_entity.type
_entity.pdbx_description
1 polymer ?
#
loop_
_entity_poly.entity_id
_entity_poly.type
_entity_poly.pdbx_seq_one_letter_code
_entity_poly.pdbx_strand_id
1 'polypeptide(L)'
;MNKQQKNYIKAVVGFVLAAIILCAGIMTALYLMREEKGMENLMAPVLKRLIAGILLFGLTVCWRHFLKKSVSKVAGIIVIVLLSLFFAWHISGIPQEKALKPQNVNLEKAEFRGYEINGNHFLIKEARPFIKYKMQSSKIANVKVYFEEPVAQDTDVKISYQTKEKPTYEQNPRVWANIKKGEKIAFGEIDATGITRIKVRFGSKIGQQFVLDHIELNANYRERVQKKQITMIIYFMMFLLMPACYLLLSHAVELQKRTAQNKILKVLSFPFGLLVPVALFITLLACSMVTWLKSTCGDVSFSIIVLQLTSPIKGTDSGVINSIIKTGIIPPLLVTLTISIVYLIMVRVLYNLEDLPVKKVPVWTKICLEIILLIVLVGTIQIQGTKVGMWEYIKSVQEKTDFYEKYYVNPAKTKLDFPSQKRNLIYIFMESMESSYADQEDGGIMDDNYIPNLTKLAKENINFSDKADGKLGGPTCLEATAYTVGGMVAQTAAINLKLHNSGSMFGNFLPNLTTMGDILNKEGYQQVFLCGSEGDFAGRDTYFTSHKDFHIEDYNAAKKEGFIAPDYKVFWGHEDEILYKRAKKQLEQLSSSDKPFNLTMLTVDTHFPRGYKCRLCKDKYNRQYANVIACADQQVYDFVEWIKKQDFYKNTTIVIAGDHTTMVDTSDPIWGNLNNNYKRTVYNTIINADCTYKENVTENRDFSTMGMFPTTLAALGVQIDGNRLGLGTNLFSGQKTLPEKLGRGYINQELKKNDKEYNGFY
;
A
#
# COMPACT_ATOMS: atom_id res chain seq x y z
N MET A 1 -50.78 24.17 28.16
CA MET A 1 -49.42 24.50 27.57
C MET A 1 -49.63 25.60 26.56
N ASN A 2 -49.00 26.75 26.75
CA ASN A 2 -49.13 27.87 25.79
C ASN A 2 -48.28 27.59 24.54
N LYS A 3 -48.50 28.34 23.42
CA LYS A 3 -47.81 28.17 22.12
C LYS A 3 -46.27 28.23 22.29
N GLN A 4 -45.76 29.06 23.17
CA GLN A 4 -44.34 29.22 23.45
C GLN A 4 -43.76 27.95 24.08
N GLN A 5 -44.40 27.35 25.08
CA GLN A 5 -43.98 26.10 25.70
C GLN A 5 -43.93 24.94 24.70
N LYS A 6 -44.92 24.85 23.79
CA LYS A 6 -44.94 23.83 22.71
C LYS A 6 -43.74 24.01 21.77
N ASN A 7 -43.36 25.24 21.42
CA ASN A 7 -42.23 25.51 20.54
C ASN A 7 -40.88 25.18 21.20
N TYR A 8 -40.75 25.42 22.51
CA TYR A 8 -39.53 25.03 23.26
C TYR A 8 -39.38 23.53 23.33
N ILE A 9 -40.45 22.79 23.61
CA ILE A 9 -40.39 21.31 23.64
C ILE A 9 -39.98 20.78 22.26
N LYS A 10 -40.59 21.30 21.16
CA LYS A 10 -40.18 20.93 19.79
C LYS A 10 -38.71 21.23 19.51
N ALA A 11 -38.21 22.36 20.02
CA ALA A 11 -36.82 22.74 19.83
C ALA A 11 -35.87 21.79 20.57
N VAL A 12 -36.17 21.45 21.84
CA VAL A 12 -35.38 20.49 22.62
C VAL A 12 -35.40 19.10 21.96
N VAL A 13 -36.58 18.62 21.57
CA VAL A 13 -36.73 17.33 20.88
C VAL A 13 -35.94 17.32 19.57
N GLY A 14 -36.03 18.38 18.77
CA GLY A 14 -35.28 18.50 17.52
C GLY A 14 -33.76 18.54 17.73
N PHE A 15 -33.30 19.24 18.79
CA PHE A 15 -31.88 19.28 19.16
C PHE A 15 -31.36 17.88 19.57
N VAL A 16 -32.10 17.17 20.44
CA VAL A 16 -31.74 15.80 20.85
C VAL A 16 -31.70 14.85 19.65
N LEU A 17 -32.70 14.94 18.77
CA LEU A 17 -32.77 14.13 17.57
C LEU A 17 -31.58 14.41 16.64
N ALA A 18 -31.23 15.68 16.43
CA ALA A 18 -30.06 16.08 15.64
C ALA A 18 -28.75 15.50 16.23
N ALA A 19 -28.59 15.56 17.56
CA ALA A 19 -27.43 15.01 18.26
C ALA A 19 -27.33 13.48 18.10
N ILE A 20 -28.44 12.76 18.22
CA ILE A 20 -28.49 11.30 18.04
C ILE A 20 -28.13 10.94 16.59
N ILE A 21 -28.73 11.61 15.59
CA ILE A 21 -28.46 11.37 14.18
C ILE A 21 -26.99 11.64 13.86
N LEU A 22 -26.41 12.72 14.38
CA LEU A 22 -25.00 13.07 14.19
C LEU A 22 -24.08 11.98 14.74
N CYS A 23 -24.29 11.56 15.98
CA CYS A 23 -23.50 10.51 16.60
C CYS A 23 -23.65 9.19 15.86
N ALA A 24 -24.88 8.76 15.57
CA ALA A 24 -25.14 7.50 14.90
C ALA A 24 -24.52 7.46 13.50
N GLY A 25 -24.72 8.50 12.68
CA GLY A 25 -24.20 8.54 11.30
C GLY A 25 -22.67 8.52 11.24
N ILE A 26 -22.00 9.35 12.05
CA ILE A 26 -20.53 9.35 12.10
C ILE A 26 -19.98 8.04 12.64
N MET A 27 -20.59 7.47 13.71
CA MET A 27 -20.13 6.20 14.28
C MET A 27 -20.34 5.03 13.33
N THR A 28 -21.42 5.01 12.56
CA THR A 28 -21.65 4.02 11.49
C THR A 28 -20.59 4.13 10.39
N ALA A 29 -20.26 5.34 9.95
CA ALA A 29 -19.21 5.55 8.96
C ALA A 29 -17.85 5.03 9.47
N LEU A 30 -17.47 5.36 10.70
CA LEU A 30 -16.23 4.86 11.31
C LEU A 30 -16.23 3.35 11.51
N TYR A 31 -17.39 2.76 11.83
CA TYR A 31 -17.52 1.31 11.94
C TYR A 31 -17.24 0.61 10.60
N LEU A 32 -17.72 1.16 9.49
CA LEU A 32 -17.44 0.64 8.15
C LEU A 32 -15.96 0.75 7.76
N MET A 33 -15.26 1.77 8.27
CA MET A 33 -13.84 2.00 8.00
C MET A 33 -12.90 1.34 9.01
N ARG A 34 -13.40 0.65 10.03
CA ARG A 34 -12.59 0.12 11.14
C ARG A 34 -11.50 -0.85 10.72
N GLU A 35 -11.69 -1.54 9.59
CA GLU A 35 -10.73 -2.51 9.06
C GLU A 35 -9.56 -1.82 8.32
N GLU A 36 -9.68 -0.52 8.01
CA GLU A 36 -8.61 0.25 7.41
C GLU A 36 -7.52 0.57 8.43
N LYS A 37 -6.29 0.54 7.97
CA LYS A 37 -5.11 0.80 8.80
C LYS A 37 -5.16 2.17 9.47
N GLY A 38 -4.98 2.19 10.77
CA GLY A 38 -5.03 3.41 11.59
C GLY A 38 -6.43 3.88 11.96
N MET A 39 -7.51 3.20 11.54
CA MET A 39 -8.89 3.56 11.84
C MET A 39 -9.54 2.71 12.95
N GLU A 40 -8.93 1.58 13.33
CA GLU A 40 -9.48 0.60 14.27
C GLU A 40 -9.84 1.20 15.63
N ASN A 41 -9.08 2.18 16.10
CA ASN A 41 -9.19 2.75 17.43
C ASN A 41 -9.76 4.18 17.46
N LEU A 42 -10.33 4.68 16.34
CA LEU A 42 -10.82 6.07 16.28
C LEU A 42 -12.23 6.27 16.84
N MET A 43 -13.04 5.21 16.99
CA MET A 43 -14.45 5.33 17.40
C MET A 43 -14.61 6.04 18.75
N ALA A 44 -13.96 5.56 19.81
CA ALA A 44 -14.09 6.15 21.14
C ALA A 44 -13.54 7.58 21.23
N PRO A 45 -12.35 7.93 20.68
CA PRO A 45 -11.88 9.30 20.63
C PRO A 45 -12.81 10.25 19.85
N VAL A 46 -13.36 9.83 18.72
CA VAL A 46 -14.28 10.67 17.93
C VAL A 46 -15.59 10.90 18.67
N LEU A 47 -16.16 9.85 19.27
CA LEU A 47 -17.40 9.96 20.05
C LEU A 47 -17.22 10.95 21.21
N LYS A 48 -16.12 10.92 21.94
CA LYS A 48 -15.81 11.88 23.01
C LYS A 48 -15.78 13.33 22.49
N ARG A 49 -15.20 13.56 21.32
CA ARG A 49 -15.13 14.91 20.70
C ARG A 49 -16.52 15.40 20.25
N LEU A 50 -17.33 14.51 19.67
CA LEU A 50 -18.70 14.82 19.26
C LEU A 50 -19.55 15.19 20.47
N ILE A 51 -19.52 14.42 21.54
CA ILE A 51 -20.28 14.69 22.77
C ILE A 51 -19.85 16.04 23.37
N ALA A 52 -18.54 16.33 23.48
CA ALA A 52 -18.06 17.60 23.97
C ALA A 52 -18.53 18.79 23.12
N GLY A 53 -18.44 18.66 21.78
CA GLY A 53 -18.94 19.68 20.84
C GLY A 53 -20.44 19.91 20.95
N ILE A 54 -21.25 18.85 21.02
CA ILE A 54 -22.71 18.92 21.18
C ILE A 54 -23.09 19.60 22.51
N LEU A 55 -22.39 19.26 23.60
CA LEU A 55 -22.64 19.89 24.92
C LEU A 55 -22.32 21.40 24.90
N LEU A 56 -21.18 21.80 24.32
CA LEU A 56 -20.79 23.21 24.20
C LEU A 56 -21.76 23.98 23.29
N PHE A 57 -22.16 23.39 22.18
CA PHE A 57 -23.16 24.00 21.30
C PHE A 57 -24.52 24.16 22.01
N GLY A 58 -25.00 23.10 22.69
CA GLY A 58 -26.24 23.11 23.46
C GLY A 58 -26.22 24.18 24.57
N LEU A 59 -25.11 24.30 25.31
CA LEU A 59 -24.93 25.33 26.32
C LEU A 59 -24.97 26.74 25.70
N THR A 60 -24.39 26.93 24.51
CA THR A 60 -24.44 28.21 23.79
C THR A 60 -25.90 28.59 23.42
N VAL A 61 -26.66 27.61 22.93
CA VAL A 61 -28.09 27.81 22.62
C VAL A 61 -28.88 28.14 23.91
N CYS A 62 -28.70 27.35 24.97
CA CYS A 62 -29.37 27.57 26.25
C CYS A 62 -29.04 28.91 26.83
N TRP A 63 -27.76 29.30 26.89
CA TRP A 63 -27.37 30.61 27.39
C TRP A 63 -28.00 31.74 26.58
N ARG A 64 -28.02 31.66 25.28
CA ARG A 64 -28.55 32.69 24.40
C ARG A 64 -30.07 32.87 24.53
N HIS A 65 -30.82 31.79 24.79
CA HIS A 65 -32.29 31.79 24.80
C HIS A 65 -32.88 31.87 26.20
N PHE A 66 -32.31 31.20 27.20
CA PHE A 66 -32.93 31.03 28.50
C PHE A 66 -32.28 31.92 29.57
N LEU A 67 -30.97 32.15 29.53
CA LEU A 67 -30.22 32.84 30.59
C LEU A 67 -29.92 34.32 30.28
N LYS A 68 -30.38 34.83 29.14
CA LYS A 68 -30.06 36.15 28.63
C LYS A 68 -30.40 37.32 29.61
N LYS A 69 -31.39 37.13 30.48
CA LYS A 69 -31.78 38.10 31.48
C LYS A 69 -31.11 37.91 32.84
N SER A 70 -30.68 36.67 33.15
CA SER A 70 -30.24 36.27 34.49
C SER A 70 -28.71 36.22 34.65
N VAL A 71 -27.96 36.08 33.57
CA VAL A 71 -26.49 35.92 33.59
C VAL A 71 -25.88 36.99 32.72
N SER A 72 -24.88 37.70 33.26
CA SER A 72 -24.14 38.69 32.49
C SER A 72 -23.50 38.02 31.24
N LYS A 73 -23.43 38.75 30.12
CA LYS A 73 -22.78 38.26 28.90
C LYS A 73 -21.37 37.79 29.14
N VAL A 74 -20.66 38.45 30.04
CA VAL A 74 -19.28 38.14 30.44
C VAL A 74 -19.21 36.79 31.15
N ALA A 75 -20.11 36.53 32.11
CA ALA A 75 -20.14 35.24 32.83
C ALA A 75 -20.41 34.06 31.90
N GLY A 76 -21.32 34.20 30.92
CA GLY A 76 -21.60 33.14 29.92
C GLY A 76 -20.40 32.85 29.02
N ILE A 77 -19.69 33.89 28.57
CA ILE A 77 -18.44 33.73 27.80
C ILE A 77 -17.39 32.98 28.61
N ILE A 78 -17.18 33.40 29.87
CA ILE A 78 -16.21 32.75 30.77
C ILE A 78 -16.52 31.27 30.94
N VAL A 79 -17.77 30.88 31.17
CA VAL A 79 -18.18 29.49 31.33
C VAL A 79 -17.87 28.67 30.04
N ILE A 80 -18.20 29.21 28.88
CA ILE A 80 -17.91 28.51 27.59
C ILE A 80 -16.41 28.37 27.41
N VAL A 81 -15.61 29.38 27.68
CA VAL A 81 -14.14 29.33 27.57
C VAL A 81 -13.56 28.28 28.53
N LEU A 82 -13.99 28.29 29.80
CA LEU A 82 -13.50 27.33 30.79
C LEU A 82 -13.87 25.87 30.44
N LEU A 83 -15.09 25.66 30.00
CA LEU A 83 -15.52 24.29 29.55
C LEU A 83 -14.79 23.88 28.29
N SER A 84 -14.58 24.78 27.33
CA SER A 84 -13.78 24.48 26.13
C SER A 84 -12.34 24.08 26.49
N LEU A 85 -11.74 24.80 27.46
CA LEU A 85 -10.40 24.47 27.96
C LEU A 85 -10.39 23.13 28.71
N PHE A 86 -11.38 22.85 29.54
CA PHE A 86 -11.52 21.59 30.27
C PHE A 86 -11.64 20.39 29.31
N PHE A 87 -12.55 20.47 28.31
CA PHE A 87 -12.70 19.41 27.33
C PHE A 87 -11.44 19.24 26.47
N ALA A 88 -10.81 20.33 26.02
CA ALA A 88 -9.58 20.29 25.26
C ALA A 88 -8.45 19.61 26.05
N TRP A 89 -8.28 19.96 27.32
CA TRP A 89 -7.28 19.33 28.19
C TRP A 89 -7.51 17.84 28.40
N HIS A 90 -8.77 17.43 28.64
CA HIS A 90 -9.09 16.03 28.88
C HIS A 90 -8.96 15.17 27.62
N ILE A 91 -9.45 15.68 26.47
CA ILE A 91 -9.47 14.97 25.19
C ILE A 91 -8.09 14.94 24.51
N SER A 92 -7.21 15.91 24.79
CA SER A 92 -5.85 15.94 24.20
C SER A 92 -4.96 14.77 24.63
N GLY A 93 -5.31 14.10 25.73
CA GLY A 93 -4.51 13.02 26.31
C GLY A 93 -3.34 13.49 27.17
N ILE A 94 -3.26 14.79 27.54
CA ILE A 94 -2.23 15.31 28.45
C ILE A 94 -2.21 14.56 29.78
N PRO A 95 -3.35 14.27 30.45
CA PRO A 95 -3.33 13.54 31.73
C PRO A 95 -2.67 12.17 31.61
N GLN A 96 -3.01 11.42 30.53
CA GLN A 96 -2.46 10.11 30.25
C GLN A 96 -0.96 10.19 29.93
N GLU A 97 -0.54 11.18 29.15
CA GLU A 97 0.86 11.38 28.80
C GLU A 97 1.72 11.77 30.01
N LYS A 98 1.20 12.63 30.89
CA LYS A 98 1.87 13.01 32.14
C LYS A 98 2.06 11.84 33.10
N ALA A 99 1.25 10.79 32.99
CA ALA A 99 1.40 9.57 33.78
C ALA A 99 2.52 8.65 33.28
N LEU A 100 2.95 8.77 32.01
CA LEU A 100 3.98 7.94 31.38
C LEU A 100 5.37 8.55 31.61
N LYS A 101 5.93 8.37 32.81
CA LYS A 101 7.28 8.82 33.14
C LYS A 101 8.34 7.92 32.50
N PRO A 102 9.54 8.46 32.20
CA PRO A 102 10.69 7.67 31.77
C PRO A 102 11.05 6.61 32.81
N GLN A 103 11.46 5.44 32.33
CA GLN A 103 11.87 4.31 33.17
C GLN A 103 12.98 3.53 32.49
N ASN A 104 14.09 3.31 33.20
CA ASN A 104 15.15 2.43 32.74
C ASN A 104 14.78 0.96 32.92
N VAL A 105 15.11 0.16 31.91
CA VAL A 105 15.00 -1.29 31.98
C VAL A 105 16.04 -1.83 32.96
N ASN A 106 15.58 -2.58 33.97
CA ASN A 106 16.51 -3.26 34.87
C ASN A 106 17.13 -4.47 34.13
N LEU A 107 18.36 -4.32 33.67
CA LEU A 107 19.07 -5.35 32.91
C LEU A 107 19.36 -6.61 33.74
N GLU A 108 19.51 -6.51 35.08
CA GLU A 108 19.73 -7.68 35.95
C GLU A 108 18.51 -8.64 35.92
N LYS A 109 17.31 -8.12 35.61
CA LYS A 109 16.06 -8.89 35.50
C LYS A 109 15.74 -9.27 34.07
N ALA A 110 16.61 -8.99 33.13
CA ALA A 110 16.43 -9.32 31.72
C ALA A 110 16.99 -10.71 31.37
N GLU A 111 16.35 -11.37 30.41
CA GLU A 111 16.84 -12.62 29.81
C GLU A 111 17.67 -12.26 28.60
N PHE A 112 18.91 -12.78 28.54
CA PHE A 112 19.84 -12.57 27.43
C PHE A 112 20.03 -13.86 26.65
N ARG A 113 20.12 -13.76 25.33
CA ARG A 113 20.48 -14.87 24.46
C ARG A 113 21.31 -14.38 23.30
N GLY A 114 22.34 -15.17 22.93
CA GLY A 114 23.19 -14.93 21.78
C GLY A 114 24.23 -13.82 21.96
N TYR A 115 24.31 -13.24 23.17
CA TYR A 115 25.38 -12.33 23.56
C TYR A 115 26.32 -12.98 24.62
N GLU A 116 27.60 -12.81 24.44
CA GLU A 116 28.57 -12.92 25.53
C GLU A 116 28.70 -11.56 26.19
N ILE A 117 28.50 -11.49 27.51
CA ILE A 117 28.40 -10.23 28.26
C ILE A 117 29.51 -10.15 29.29
N ASN A 118 30.25 -9.05 29.26
CA ASN A 118 31.25 -8.72 30.29
C ASN A 118 31.01 -7.27 30.74
N GLY A 119 30.31 -7.11 31.88
CA GLY A 119 29.84 -5.81 32.34
C GLY A 119 28.79 -5.23 31.33
N ASN A 120 29.13 -4.08 30.76
CA ASN A 120 28.33 -3.40 29.73
C ASN A 120 28.76 -3.71 28.27
N HIS A 121 29.76 -4.56 28.10
CA HIS A 121 30.26 -5.02 26.80
C HIS A 121 29.47 -6.24 26.34
N PHE A 122 28.92 -6.15 25.14
CA PHE A 122 28.12 -7.19 24.49
C PHE A 122 28.80 -7.63 23.20
N LEU A 123 29.15 -8.92 23.13
CA LEU A 123 29.70 -9.56 21.94
C LEU A 123 28.68 -10.54 21.37
N ILE A 124 28.34 -10.40 20.09
CA ILE A 124 27.41 -11.30 19.41
C ILE A 124 28.03 -12.65 19.14
N LYS A 125 27.47 -13.73 19.67
CA LYS A 125 27.88 -15.14 19.47
C LYS A 125 26.91 -15.95 18.61
N GLU A 126 25.63 -15.50 18.48
CA GLU A 126 24.61 -16.16 17.67
C GLU A 126 23.99 -15.15 16.69
N ALA A 127 23.50 -15.61 15.55
CA ALA A 127 22.92 -14.78 14.50
C ALA A 127 21.67 -13.99 14.92
N ARG A 128 20.97 -14.42 15.98
CA ARG A 128 19.73 -13.79 16.45
C ARG A 128 19.79 -13.46 17.94
N PRO A 129 20.72 -12.58 18.37
CA PRO A 129 20.84 -12.23 19.78
C PRO A 129 19.63 -11.40 20.24
N PHE A 130 19.28 -11.46 21.53
CA PHE A 130 18.24 -10.60 22.08
C PHE A 130 18.37 -10.36 23.59
N ILE A 131 17.80 -9.23 24.02
CA ILE A 131 17.52 -8.89 25.42
C ILE A 131 16.01 -8.92 25.59
N LYS A 132 15.48 -9.70 26.55
CA LYS A 132 14.05 -9.83 26.81
C LYS A 132 13.75 -9.41 28.24
N TYR A 133 12.86 -8.46 28.38
CA TYR A 133 12.44 -7.90 29.67
C TYR A 133 10.95 -8.14 29.92
N LYS A 134 10.63 -8.74 31.07
CA LYS A 134 9.27 -8.96 31.55
C LYS A 134 8.86 -7.79 32.45
N MET A 135 7.66 -7.27 32.27
CA MET A 135 7.14 -6.14 33.03
C MET A 135 5.69 -6.36 33.45
N GLN A 136 5.22 -5.58 34.43
CA GLN A 136 3.78 -5.48 34.69
C GLN A 136 3.11 -4.79 33.49
N SER A 137 1.89 -5.24 33.16
CA SER A 137 1.13 -4.68 32.03
C SER A 137 1.06 -3.17 32.08
N SER A 138 1.68 -2.48 31.11
CA SER A 138 1.78 -1.03 31.07
C SER A 138 1.64 -0.49 29.65
N LYS A 139 1.40 0.81 29.52
CA LYS A 139 1.52 1.53 28.26
C LYS A 139 2.97 1.93 28.04
N ILE A 140 3.50 1.70 26.84
CA ILE A 140 4.81 2.15 26.39
C ILE A 140 4.63 2.99 25.12
N ALA A 141 5.10 4.24 25.18
CA ALA A 141 5.07 5.15 24.05
C ALA A 141 6.26 4.93 23.11
N ASN A 142 7.45 4.72 23.66
CA ASN A 142 8.69 4.49 22.89
C ASN A 142 9.74 3.78 23.73
N VAL A 143 10.80 3.33 23.04
CA VAL A 143 12.00 2.73 23.63
C VAL A 143 13.22 3.43 23.04
N LYS A 144 14.15 3.85 23.88
CA LYS A 144 15.49 4.29 23.50
C LYS A 144 16.54 3.30 23.99
N VAL A 145 17.51 3.00 23.14
CA VAL A 145 18.70 2.21 23.48
C VAL A 145 19.90 3.13 23.41
N TYR A 146 20.61 3.26 24.49
CA TYR A 146 21.79 4.12 24.61
C TYR A 146 23.04 3.25 24.63
N PHE A 147 24.01 3.61 23.79
CA PHE A 147 25.35 3.01 23.78
C PHE A 147 26.36 4.00 24.35
N GLU A 148 27.28 3.53 25.19
CA GLU A 148 28.35 4.38 25.71
C GLU A 148 29.31 4.85 24.62
N GLU A 149 29.59 3.94 23.65
CA GLU A 149 30.43 4.21 22.49
C GLU A 149 29.62 4.29 21.22
N PRO A 150 30.01 5.14 20.24
CA PRO A 150 29.39 5.19 18.93
C PRO A 150 29.48 3.82 18.24
N VAL A 151 28.39 3.39 17.58
CA VAL A 151 28.44 2.11 16.84
C VAL A 151 29.45 2.19 15.69
N ALA A 152 30.26 1.15 15.57
CA ALA A 152 31.37 1.10 14.59
C ALA A 152 30.90 0.98 13.13
N GLN A 153 29.64 0.55 12.92
CA GLN A 153 28.98 0.39 11.62
C GLN A 153 27.48 0.60 11.75
N ASP A 154 26.80 0.78 10.62
CA ASP A 154 25.34 0.83 10.59
C ASP A 154 24.76 -0.41 11.26
N THR A 155 23.89 -0.21 12.23
CA THR A 155 23.41 -1.26 13.12
C THR A 155 21.90 -1.27 13.18
N ASP A 156 21.31 -2.43 12.92
CA ASP A 156 19.88 -2.65 13.07
C ASP A 156 19.52 -2.86 14.54
N VAL A 157 18.59 -2.06 15.04
CA VAL A 157 18.00 -2.25 16.36
C VAL A 157 16.52 -2.58 16.20
N LYS A 158 16.14 -3.80 16.57
CA LYS A 158 14.78 -4.33 16.47
C LYS A 158 14.13 -4.39 17.84
N ILE A 159 12.96 -3.78 17.96
CA ILE A 159 12.15 -3.81 19.18
C ILE A 159 10.88 -4.58 18.88
N SER A 160 10.60 -5.62 19.67
CA SER A 160 9.38 -6.43 19.58
C SER A 160 8.73 -6.48 20.95
N TYR A 161 7.41 -6.65 21.01
CA TYR A 161 6.70 -6.67 22.28
C TYR A 161 5.54 -7.64 22.29
N GLN A 162 5.07 -8.01 23.48
CA GLN A 162 3.86 -8.79 23.71
C GLN A 162 2.90 -7.99 24.56
N THR A 163 1.60 -8.10 24.28
CA THR A 163 0.55 -7.49 25.09
C THR A 163 -0.30 -8.56 25.74
N LYS A 164 -1.19 -8.18 26.67
CA LYS A 164 -2.18 -9.11 27.25
C LYS A 164 -3.11 -9.70 26.19
N GLU A 165 -3.51 -8.89 25.20
CA GLU A 165 -4.44 -9.28 24.15
C GLU A 165 -3.76 -10.07 23.04
N LYS A 166 -2.49 -9.74 22.77
CA LYS A 166 -1.66 -10.37 21.73
C LYS A 166 -0.38 -10.94 22.37
N PRO A 167 -0.45 -12.18 22.90
CA PRO A 167 0.60 -12.74 23.76
C PRO A 167 1.85 -13.24 23.01
N THR A 168 1.90 -13.15 21.69
CA THR A 168 3.08 -13.52 20.90
C THR A 168 3.74 -12.29 20.25
N TYR A 169 5.04 -12.35 19.94
CA TYR A 169 5.76 -11.25 19.27
C TYR A 169 5.32 -11.07 17.83
N GLU A 170 4.86 -12.13 17.17
CA GLU A 170 4.42 -12.15 15.78
C GLU A 170 3.07 -11.45 15.59
N GLN A 171 2.25 -11.41 16.63
CA GLN A 171 0.93 -10.77 16.60
C GLN A 171 1.00 -9.24 16.77
N ASN A 172 2.15 -8.71 17.17
CA ASN A 172 2.34 -7.30 17.41
C ASN A 172 3.28 -6.69 16.35
N PRO A 173 3.10 -5.41 15.99
CA PRO A 173 4.02 -4.72 15.11
C PRO A 173 5.45 -4.75 15.68
N ARG A 174 6.44 -4.84 14.80
CA ARG A 174 7.85 -4.76 15.15
C ARG A 174 8.34 -3.37 14.81
N VAL A 175 9.20 -2.81 15.65
CA VAL A 175 9.72 -1.46 15.49
C VAL A 175 11.22 -1.53 15.23
N TRP A 176 11.65 -0.87 14.17
CA TRP A 176 13.05 -0.73 13.81
C TRP A 176 13.55 0.64 14.23
N ALA A 177 14.61 0.63 15.02
CA ALA A 177 15.30 1.81 15.53
C ALA A 177 16.75 1.79 15.04
N ASN A 178 16.94 1.81 13.72
CA ASN A 178 18.26 1.70 13.10
C ASN A 178 19.15 2.88 13.48
N ILE A 179 20.41 2.58 13.74
CA ILE A 179 21.41 3.54 14.14
C ILE A 179 22.57 3.52 13.15
N LYS A 180 23.01 4.69 12.71
CA LYS A 180 24.11 4.83 11.77
C LYS A 180 25.46 4.79 12.47
N LYS A 181 26.49 4.39 11.71
CA LYS A 181 27.88 4.47 12.16
C LYS A 181 28.17 5.84 12.75
N GLY A 182 28.79 5.86 13.95
CA GLY A 182 29.11 7.08 14.67
C GLY A 182 28.03 7.62 15.60
N GLU A 183 26.82 7.07 15.57
CA GLU A 183 25.72 7.42 16.48
C GLU A 183 25.74 6.54 17.74
N LYS A 184 25.07 7.03 18.81
CA LYS A 184 25.03 6.36 20.13
C LYS A 184 23.60 6.01 20.57
N ILE A 185 22.57 6.44 19.88
CA ILE A 185 21.19 6.34 20.35
C ILE A 185 20.32 5.74 19.27
N ALA A 186 19.65 4.62 19.58
CA ALA A 186 18.58 4.06 18.78
C ALA A 186 17.23 4.44 19.38
N PHE A 187 16.27 4.89 18.56
CA PHE A 187 14.94 5.32 19.00
C PHE A 187 13.83 4.61 18.23
N GLY A 188 12.95 3.92 18.95
CA GLY A 188 11.79 3.24 18.38
C GLY A 188 10.47 3.69 19.02
N GLU A 189 9.52 4.14 18.21
CA GLU A 189 8.18 4.54 18.65
C GLU A 189 7.25 3.31 18.65
N ILE A 190 6.55 3.05 19.79
CA ILE A 190 5.71 1.86 19.98
C ILE A 190 4.22 2.25 20.09
N ASP A 191 3.89 3.17 20.98
CA ASP A 191 2.54 3.63 21.38
C ASP A 191 1.50 2.49 21.57
N ALA A 192 1.86 1.48 22.34
CA ALA A 192 1.00 0.35 22.64
C ALA A 192 0.66 0.23 24.13
N THR A 193 -0.54 -0.28 24.43
CA THR A 193 -1.05 -0.49 25.79
C THR A 193 -1.01 -1.98 26.15
N GLY A 194 -1.00 -2.27 27.44
CA GLY A 194 -1.07 -3.65 27.92
C GLY A 194 0.20 -4.47 27.66
N ILE A 195 1.34 -3.82 27.43
CA ILE A 195 2.61 -4.51 27.19
C ILE A 195 3.05 -5.27 28.43
N THR A 196 3.37 -6.54 28.24
CA THR A 196 3.82 -7.47 29.30
C THR A 196 5.27 -7.90 29.12
N ARG A 197 5.79 -7.83 27.90
CA ARG A 197 7.18 -8.16 27.57
C ARG A 197 7.69 -7.29 26.42
N ILE A 198 8.96 -6.90 26.52
CA ILE A 198 9.71 -6.23 25.44
C ILE A 198 10.91 -7.09 25.13
N LYS A 199 11.24 -7.20 23.84
CA LYS A 199 12.42 -7.88 23.31
C LYS A 199 13.17 -6.90 22.41
N VAL A 200 14.40 -6.60 22.78
CA VAL A 200 15.30 -5.72 22.03
C VAL A 200 16.45 -6.55 21.45
N ARG A 201 16.72 -6.38 20.18
CA ARG A 201 17.86 -6.95 19.48
C ARG A 201 18.66 -5.81 18.84
N PHE A 202 19.94 -5.78 19.04
CA PHE A 202 20.84 -4.88 18.31
C PHE A 202 21.99 -5.68 17.70
N GLY A 203 22.29 -5.35 16.43
CA GLY A 203 23.23 -6.08 15.60
C GLY A 203 22.72 -7.46 15.16
N SER A 204 23.39 -8.03 14.16
CA SER A 204 23.05 -9.34 13.59
C SER A 204 24.26 -10.16 13.16
N LYS A 205 25.46 -9.55 13.10
CA LYS A 205 26.68 -10.21 12.65
C LYS A 205 27.45 -10.78 13.86
N ILE A 206 27.76 -12.07 13.81
CA ILE A 206 28.62 -12.72 14.83
C ILE A 206 29.96 -12.01 14.89
N GLY A 207 30.46 -11.78 16.11
CA GLY A 207 31.71 -11.03 16.36
C GLY A 207 31.53 -9.51 16.51
N GLN A 208 30.36 -8.98 16.25
CA GLN A 208 30.03 -7.56 16.44
C GLN A 208 30.00 -7.22 17.94
N GLN A 209 30.59 -6.08 18.32
CA GLN A 209 30.70 -5.65 19.73
C GLN A 209 29.94 -4.35 19.95
N PHE A 210 29.35 -4.21 21.14
CA PHE A 210 28.64 -3.03 21.60
C PHE A 210 28.93 -2.74 23.06
N VAL A 211 29.00 -1.49 23.45
CA VAL A 211 29.00 -1.06 24.84
C VAL A 211 27.64 -0.42 25.15
N LEU A 212 26.77 -1.18 25.80
CA LEU A 212 25.42 -0.76 26.14
C LEU A 212 25.46 0.05 27.44
N ASP A 213 24.93 1.28 27.41
CA ASP A 213 24.74 2.10 28.61
C ASP A 213 23.43 1.67 29.29
N HIS A 214 22.28 1.98 28.69
CA HIS A 214 20.97 1.58 29.23
C HIS A 214 19.90 1.53 28.15
N ILE A 215 18.74 0.96 28.52
CA ILE A 215 17.53 0.99 27.71
C ILE A 215 16.45 1.75 28.49
N GLU A 216 15.96 2.83 27.91
CA GLU A 216 14.93 3.69 28.50
C GLU A 216 13.58 3.49 27.82
N LEU A 217 12.55 3.24 28.63
CA LEU A 217 11.16 3.20 28.22
C LEU A 217 10.51 4.57 28.46
N ASN A 218 9.57 4.96 27.57
CA ASN A 218 8.88 6.25 27.66
C ASN A 218 9.83 7.45 27.67
N ALA A 219 10.92 7.38 26.93
CA ALA A 219 11.87 8.46 26.73
C ALA A 219 11.21 9.74 26.13
N ASN A 220 11.95 10.83 26.06
CA ASN A 220 11.49 12.11 25.48
C ASN A 220 10.21 12.67 26.14
N TYR A 221 10.07 12.50 27.43
CA TYR A 221 8.87 12.91 28.19
C TYR A 221 8.45 14.36 27.91
N ARG A 222 9.39 15.32 27.94
CA ARG A 222 9.09 16.73 27.70
C ARG A 222 8.52 16.97 26.29
N GLU A 223 9.12 16.40 25.29
CA GLU A 223 8.70 16.52 23.89
C GLU A 223 7.32 15.91 23.66
N ARG A 224 7.05 14.73 24.22
CA ARG A 224 5.75 14.06 24.14
C ARG A 224 4.65 14.90 24.80
N VAL A 225 4.90 15.48 25.98
CA VAL A 225 3.95 16.37 26.65
C VAL A 225 3.73 17.64 25.84
N GLN A 226 4.77 18.23 25.23
CA GLN A 226 4.62 19.41 24.36
C GLN A 226 3.74 19.12 23.14
N LYS A 227 3.92 17.98 22.47
CA LYS A 227 3.03 17.55 21.35
C LYS A 227 1.57 17.49 21.80
N LYS A 228 1.28 16.96 23.00
CA LYS A 228 -0.09 16.91 23.53
C LYS A 228 -0.61 18.30 23.93
N GLN A 229 0.25 19.21 24.37
CA GLN A 229 -0.11 20.61 24.62
C GLN A 229 -0.53 21.33 23.33
N ILE A 230 0.20 21.13 22.24
CA ILE A 230 -0.19 21.67 20.91
C ILE A 230 -1.56 21.10 20.51
N THR A 231 -1.76 19.79 20.66
CA THR A 231 -3.05 19.14 20.39
C THR A 231 -4.19 19.74 21.25
N MET A 232 -3.91 20.04 22.53
CA MET A 232 -4.86 20.72 23.40
C MET A 232 -5.24 22.11 22.88
N ILE A 233 -4.28 22.89 22.44
CA ILE A 233 -4.53 24.23 21.87
C ILE A 233 -5.43 24.12 20.63
N ILE A 234 -5.17 23.17 19.75
CA ILE A 234 -5.99 22.92 18.55
C ILE A 234 -7.43 22.58 18.96
N TYR A 235 -7.64 21.67 19.89
CA TYR A 235 -9.00 21.34 20.37
C TYR A 235 -9.67 22.50 21.08
N PHE A 236 -8.94 23.26 21.86
CA PHE A 236 -9.46 24.44 22.49
C PHE A 236 -9.97 25.46 21.48
N MET A 237 -9.19 25.74 20.44
CA MET A 237 -9.62 26.59 19.32
C MET A 237 -10.85 26.04 18.61
N MET A 238 -10.89 24.74 18.32
CA MET A 238 -12.06 24.09 17.72
C MET A 238 -13.32 24.23 18.57
N PHE A 239 -13.22 24.04 19.89
CA PHE A 239 -14.38 24.17 20.78
C PHE A 239 -14.83 25.62 20.92
N LEU A 240 -13.93 26.59 20.85
CA LEU A 240 -14.27 28.00 20.78
C LEU A 240 -15.03 28.40 19.51
N LEU A 241 -14.92 27.61 18.43
CA LEU A 241 -15.70 27.80 17.21
C LEU A 241 -17.18 27.36 17.34
N MET A 242 -17.58 26.63 18.38
CA MET A 242 -18.98 26.20 18.56
C MET A 242 -19.97 27.37 18.66
N PRO A 243 -19.69 28.48 19.40
CA PRO A 243 -20.51 29.70 19.34
C PRO A 243 -20.61 30.29 17.92
N ALA A 244 -19.53 30.21 17.11
CA ALA A 244 -19.56 30.67 15.72
C ALA A 244 -20.49 29.80 14.86
N CYS A 245 -20.55 28.48 15.07
CA CYS A 245 -21.53 27.59 14.41
C CYS A 245 -22.97 28.03 14.71
N TYR A 246 -23.26 28.43 15.95
CA TYR A 246 -24.58 28.97 16.30
C TYR A 246 -24.88 30.26 15.51
N LEU A 247 -23.90 31.16 15.38
CA LEU A 247 -24.09 32.40 14.61
C LEU A 247 -24.33 32.11 13.11
N LEU A 248 -23.61 31.16 12.54
CA LEU A 248 -23.79 30.72 11.14
C LEU A 248 -25.16 30.11 10.91
N LEU A 249 -25.63 29.23 11.82
CA LEU A 249 -27.00 28.68 11.74
C LEU A 249 -28.07 29.76 11.91
N SER A 250 -27.87 30.72 12.82
CA SER A 250 -28.78 31.87 13.00
C SER A 250 -28.85 32.72 11.72
N HIS A 251 -27.72 32.88 11.02
CA HIS A 251 -27.67 33.57 9.73
C HIS A 251 -28.41 32.78 8.64
N ALA A 252 -28.23 31.44 8.57
CA ALA A 252 -28.98 30.59 7.64
C ALA A 252 -30.48 30.70 7.84
N VAL A 253 -30.97 30.79 9.11
CA VAL A 253 -32.39 31.00 9.43
C VAL A 253 -32.89 32.35 8.95
N GLU A 254 -32.09 33.42 9.16
CA GLU A 254 -32.46 34.75 8.65
C GLU A 254 -32.53 34.79 7.13
N LEU A 255 -31.57 34.20 6.44
CA LEU A 255 -31.53 34.10 4.99
C LEU A 255 -32.75 33.34 4.48
N GLN A 256 -33.14 32.22 5.13
CA GLN A 256 -34.33 31.45 4.79
C GLN A 256 -35.62 32.27 4.97
N LYS A 257 -35.73 33.08 6.02
CA LYS A 257 -36.89 33.99 6.21
C LYS A 257 -37.01 35.03 5.10
N ARG A 258 -35.88 35.61 4.66
CA ARG A 258 -35.82 36.59 3.57
C ARG A 258 -36.09 35.98 2.18
N THR A 259 -35.52 34.80 1.91
CA THR A 259 -35.74 34.10 0.62
C THR A 259 -37.15 33.58 0.47
N ALA A 260 -37.85 33.29 1.57
CA ALA A 260 -39.28 32.95 1.54
C ALA A 260 -40.15 34.09 1.04
N GLN A 261 -39.69 35.36 1.19
CA GLN A 261 -40.42 36.56 0.75
C GLN A 261 -40.03 37.06 -0.66
N ASN A 262 -38.92 36.54 -1.23
CA ASN A 262 -38.41 36.97 -2.54
C ASN A 262 -38.12 35.76 -3.45
N LYS A 263 -38.93 35.62 -4.53
CA LYS A 263 -38.84 34.51 -5.49
C LYS A 263 -37.48 34.44 -6.20
N ILE A 264 -36.84 35.57 -6.52
CA ILE A 264 -35.56 35.63 -7.22
C ILE A 264 -34.43 35.10 -6.31
N LEU A 265 -34.40 35.54 -5.04
CA LEU A 265 -33.43 35.06 -4.05
C LEU A 265 -33.61 33.56 -3.77
N LYS A 266 -34.84 33.04 -3.84
CA LYS A 266 -35.12 31.61 -3.67
C LYS A 266 -34.52 30.77 -4.79
N VAL A 267 -34.57 31.23 -6.04
CA VAL A 267 -33.97 30.57 -7.20
C VAL A 267 -32.45 30.63 -7.15
N LEU A 268 -31.89 31.78 -6.80
CA LEU A 268 -30.43 31.96 -6.69
C LEU A 268 -29.78 31.22 -5.48
N SER A 269 -30.53 30.99 -4.40
CA SER A 269 -30.00 30.29 -3.22
C SER A 269 -29.98 28.77 -3.37
N PHE A 270 -30.72 28.19 -4.32
CA PHE A 270 -30.79 26.76 -4.54
C PHE A 270 -29.44 26.14 -5.00
N PRO A 271 -28.73 26.68 -6.01
CA PRO A 271 -27.45 26.15 -6.42
C PRO A 271 -26.42 26.18 -5.28
N PHE A 272 -26.40 27.29 -4.52
CA PHE A 272 -25.46 27.42 -3.41
C PHE A 272 -25.76 26.46 -2.25
N GLY A 273 -27.03 26.12 -2.00
CA GLY A 273 -27.41 25.12 -1.00
C GLY A 273 -26.92 23.72 -1.36
N LEU A 274 -26.74 23.41 -2.64
CA LEU A 274 -26.23 22.13 -3.13
C LEU A 274 -24.69 22.09 -3.17
N LEU A 275 -24.01 23.21 -3.43
CA LEU A 275 -22.56 23.28 -3.54
C LEU A 275 -21.84 22.85 -2.23
N VAL A 276 -22.36 23.24 -1.07
CA VAL A 276 -21.75 22.92 0.21
C VAL A 276 -21.74 21.41 0.51
N PRO A 277 -22.86 20.68 0.43
CA PRO A 277 -22.86 19.24 0.57
C PRO A 277 -21.97 18.52 -0.46
N VAL A 278 -21.97 18.98 -1.71
CA VAL A 278 -21.15 18.40 -2.78
C VAL A 278 -19.66 18.61 -2.48
N ALA A 279 -19.25 19.81 -2.11
CA ALA A 279 -17.87 20.11 -1.74
C ALA A 279 -17.42 19.28 -0.52
N LEU A 280 -18.29 19.16 0.50
CA LEU A 280 -18.03 18.30 1.65
C LEU A 280 -17.86 16.83 1.25
N PHE A 281 -18.75 16.33 0.41
CA PHE A 281 -18.67 14.95 -0.09
C PHE A 281 -17.36 14.70 -0.85
N ILE A 282 -16.99 15.58 -1.79
CA ILE A 282 -15.75 15.45 -2.56
C ILE A 282 -14.52 15.47 -1.64
N THR A 283 -14.50 16.39 -0.64
CA THR A 283 -13.42 16.48 0.34
C THR A 283 -13.27 15.19 1.15
N LEU A 284 -14.37 14.67 1.68
CA LEU A 284 -14.37 13.43 2.46
C LEU A 284 -14.06 12.21 1.60
N LEU A 285 -14.56 12.17 0.36
CA LEU A 285 -14.28 11.10 -0.60
C LEU A 285 -12.78 11.05 -0.93
N ALA A 286 -12.16 12.19 -1.22
CA ALA A 286 -10.72 12.25 -1.48
C ALA A 286 -9.90 11.72 -0.29
N CYS A 287 -10.27 12.10 0.95
CA CYS A 287 -9.61 11.59 2.15
C CYS A 287 -9.80 10.08 2.32
N SER A 288 -11.04 9.59 2.16
CA SER A 288 -11.38 8.18 2.33
C SER A 288 -10.72 7.29 1.28
N MET A 289 -10.76 7.71 0.02
CA MET A 289 -10.13 6.96 -1.09
C MET A 289 -8.61 6.86 -0.93
N VAL A 290 -7.94 7.95 -0.54
CA VAL A 290 -6.49 7.91 -0.29
C VAL A 290 -6.15 7.03 0.93
N THR A 291 -6.98 7.06 1.97
CA THR A 291 -6.81 6.19 3.14
C THR A 291 -7.00 4.72 2.74
N TRP A 292 -8.09 4.40 2.02
CA TRP A 292 -8.33 3.06 1.51
C TRP A 292 -7.19 2.56 0.63
N LEU A 293 -6.74 3.38 -0.31
CA LEU A 293 -5.64 3.02 -1.22
C LEU A 293 -4.37 2.66 -0.44
N LYS A 294 -3.96 3.52 0.51
CA LYS A 294 -2.75 3.28 1.31
C LYS A 294 -2.88 2.09 2.25
N SER A 295 -4.07 1.85 2.81
CA SER A 295 -4.29 0.70 3.70
C SER A 295 -4.29 -0.64 2.94
N THR A 296 -4.79 -0.63 1.70
CA THR A 296 -4.97 -1.84 0.88
C THR A 296 -3.76 -2.12 -0.01
N CYS A 297 -3.24 -1.09 -0.69
CA CYS A 297 -2.21 -1.23 -1.72
C CYS A 297 -0.83 -0.69 -1.29
N GLY A 298 -0.69 -0.14 -0.06
CA GLY A 298 0.56 0.45 0.39
C GLY A 298 0.96 1.72 -0.39
N ASP A 299 2.27 1.90 -0.60
CA ASP A 299 2.80 3.05 -1.33
C ASP A 299 2.86 2.77 -2.84
N VAL A 300 1.71 2.80 -3.51
CA VAL A 300 1.63 2.73 -4.98
C VAL A 300 1.92 4.08 -5.63
N SER A 301 2.61 4.07 -6.79
CA SER A 301 2.83 5.29 -7.57
C SER A 301 1.51 5.80 -8.16
N PHE A 302 1.40 7.13 -8.35
CA PHE A 302 0.20 7.73 -8.94
C PHE A 302 -0.06 7.25 -10.37
N SER A 303 0.96 6.87 -11.12
CA SER A 303 0.84 6.25 -12.45
C SER A 303 0.02 4.96 -12.43
N ILE A 304 0.19 4.11 -11.41
CA ILE A 304 -0.60 2.89 -11.23
C ILE A 304 -2.07 3.22 -10.90
N ILE A 305 -2.31 4.26 -10.09
CA ILE A 305 -3.68 4.72 -9.79
C ILE A 305 -4.38 5.16 -11.07
N VAL A 306 -3.71 5.95 -11.90
CA VAL A 306 -4.27 6.40 -13.20
C VAL A 306 -4.54 5.21 -14.11
N LEU A 307 -3.62 4.24 -14.19
CA LEU A 307 -3.82 3.01 -14.95
C LEU A 307 -5.09 2.26 -14.49
N GLN A 308 -5.27 2.06 -13.19
CA GLN A 308 -6.45 1.36 -12.65
C GLN A 308 -7.76 2.10 -12.91
N LEU A 309 -7.75 3.44 -12.85
CA LEU A 309 -8.95 4.26 -13.13
C LEU A 309 -9.32 4.25 -14.62
N THR A 310 -8.38 4.01 -15.51
CA THR A 310 -8.60 3.94 -16.97
C THR A 310 -8.79 2.52 -17.48
N SER A 311 -8.47 1.52 -16.66
CA SER A 311 -8.68 0.10 -16.97
C SER A 311 -10.16 -0.29 -16.85
N PRO A 312 -10.67 -1.21 -17.70
CA PRO A 312 -11.99 -1.77 -17.54
C PRO A 312 -12.16 -2.42 -16.15
N ILE A 313 -13.30 -2.18 -15.51
CA ILE A 313 -13.63 -2.80 -14.20
C ILE A 313 -13.93 -4.31 -14.36
N LYS A 314 -14.26 -4.75 -15.57
CA LYS A 314 -14.51 -6.15 -15.89
C LYS A 314 -13.32 -7.03 -15.52
N GLY A 315 -13.56 -8.15 -14.87
CA GLY A 315 -12.52 -9.05 -14.39
C GLY A 315 -11.92 -8.70 -13.02
N THR A 316 -12.23 -7.53 -12.44
CA THR A 316 -11.78 -7.18 -11.08
C THR A 316 -12.45 -8.06 -10.03
N ASP A 317 -11.68 -8.49 -9.03
CA ASP A 317 -12.22 -9.26 -7.91
C ASP A 317 -13.33 -8.50 -7.17
N SER A 318 -14.44 -9.19 -6.90
CA SER A 318 -15.61 -8.60 -6.23
C SER A 318 -15.29 -8.15 -4.80
N GLY A 319 -14.32 -8.76 -4.13
CA GLY A 319 -13.86 -8.36 -2.80
C GLY A 319 -13.22 -6.97 -2.81
N VAL A 320 -12.41 -6.67 -3.84
CA VAL A 320 -11.81 -5.34 -4.04
C VAL A 320 -12.90 -4.29 -4.29
N ILE A 321 -13.85 -4.57 -5.19
CA ILE A 321 -14.96 -3.65 -5.49
C ILE A 321 -15.79 -3.40 -4.22
N ASN A 322 -16.16 -4.44 -3.49
CA ASN A 322 -16.92 -4.32 -2.24
C ASN A 322 -16.14 -3.54 -1.17
N SER A 323 -14.82 -3.70 -1.09
CA SER A 323 -13.98 -2.92 -0.20
C SER A 323 -14.00 -1.43 -0.55
N ILE A 324 -13.83 -1.06 -1.84
CA ILE A 324 -13.93 0.34 -2.32
C ILE A 324 -15.28 0.94 -1.93
N ILE A 325 -16.36 0.24 -2.20
CA ILE A 325 -17.71 0.72 -1.90
C ILE A 325 -17.91 0.87 -0.40
N LYS A 326 -17.61 -0.18 0.39
CA LYS A 326 -17.88 -0.25 1.83
C LYS A 326 -17.04 0.73 2.63
N THR A 327 -15.76 0.87 2.31
CA THR A 327 -14.83 1.65 3.12
C THR A 327 -14.43 2.97 2.46
N GLY A 328 -14.41 3.04 1.13
CA GLY A 328 -14.04 4.23 0.37
C GLY A 328 -15.18 5.19 0.07
N ILE A 329 -16.37 4.70 -0.33
CA ILE A 329 -17.48 5.54 -0.85
C ILE A 329 -18.60 5.74 0.16
N ILE A 330 -19.10 4.67 0.78
CA ILE A 330 -20.25 4.75 1.69
C ILE A 330 -19.97 5.65 2.91
N PRO A 331 -18.82 5.59 3.61
CA PRO A 331 -18.59 6.44 4.77
C PRO A 331 -18.64 7.96 4.47
N PRO A 332 -17.97 8.50 3.43
CA PRO A 332 -18.10 9.89 3.02
C PRO A 332 -19.54 10.31 2.74
N LEU A 333 -20.30 9.45 2.03
CA LEU A 333 -21.70 9.68 1.70
C LEU A 333 -22.55 9.76 2.99
N LEU A 334 -22.41 8.80 3.89
CA LEU A 334 -23.13 8.78 5.18
C LEU A 334 -22.83 10.01 6.02
N VAL A 335 -21.56 10.40 6.13
CA VAL A 335 -21.18 11.60 6.89
C VAL A 335 -21.78 12.86 6.27
N THR A 336 -21.71 12.99 4.95
CA THR A 336 -22.28 14.14 4.23
C THR A 336 -23.79 14.23 4.41
N LEU A 337 -24.52 13.13 4.23
CA LEU A 337 -25.97 13.07 4.43
C LEU A 337 -26.33 13.37 5.89
N THR A 338 -25.59 12.78 6.85
CA THR A 338 -25.80 13.01 8.28
C THR A 338 -25.66 14.49 8.63
N ILE A 339 -24.58 15.14 8.20
CA ILE A 339 -24.32 16.56 8.45
C ILE A 339 -25.40 17.41 7.79
N SER A 340 -25.82 17.08 6.57
CA SER A 340 -26.87 17.81 5.83
C SER A 340 -28.22 17.72 6.54
N ILE A 341 -28.62 16.52 7.00
CA ILE A 341 -29.86 16.30 7.74
C ILE A 341 -29.83 17.05 9.09
N VAL A 342 -28.74 16.95 9.82
CA VAL A 342 -28.54 17.65 11.10
C VAL A 342 -28.65 19.16 10.87
N TYR A 343 -28.01 19.69 9.82
CA TYR A 343 -28.10 21.10 9.44
C TYR A 343 -29.56 21.53 9.20
N LEU A 344 -30.31 20.77 8.41
CA LEU A 344 -31.73 21.07 8.11
C LEU A 344 -32.60 21.04 9.39
N ILE A 345 -32.39 20.04 10.26
CA ILE A 345 -33.10 19.95 11.55
C ILE A 345 -32.76 21.17 12.41
N MET A 346 -31.50 21.53 12.52
CA MET A 346 -31.07 22.65 13.35
C MET A 346 -31.58 23.99 12.83
N VAL A 347 -31.55 24.21 11.52
CA VAL A 347 -32.17 25.39 10.90
C VAL A 347 -33.67 25.45 11.23
N ARG A 348 -34.38 24.32 11.15
CA ARG A 348 -35.83 24.25 11.47
C ARG A 348 -36.09 24.48 12.95
N VAL A 349 -35.26 23.92 13.84
CA VAL A 349 -35.33 24.16 15.30
C VAL A 349 -35.18 25.64 15.61
N LEU A 350 -34.14 26.28 15.08
CA LEU A 350 -33.91 27.71 15.31
C LEU A 350 -34.95 28.62 14.66
N TYR A 351 -35.50 28.22 13.49
CA TYR A 351 -36.59 28.94 12.83
C TYR A 351 -37.87 29.00 13.68
N ASN A 352 -38.17 27.96 14.44
CA ASN A 352 -39.35 27.84 15.28
C ASN A 352 -39.19 28.54 16.65
N LEU A 353 -37.98 28.92 17.04
CA LEU A 353 -37.71 29.75 18.19
C LEU A 353 -37.91 31.23 17.81
N GLU A 354 -39.15 31.75 17.99
CA GLU A 354 -39.65 33.03 17.45
C GLU A 354 -38.88 34.28 17.95
N ASP A 355 -38.11 34.18 19.07
CA ASP A 355 -37.44 35.31 19.76
C ASP A 355 -35.95 35.45 19.39
N LEU A 356 -35.51 34.92 18.27
CA LEU A 356 -34.13 35.19 17.84
C LEU A 356 -33.98 36.66 17.44
N PRO A 357 -33.23 37.50 18.18
CA PRO A 357 -32.83 38.80 17.71
C PRO A 357 -31.81 38.58 16.59
N VAL A 358 -32.28 38.26 15.40
CA VAL A 358 -31.44 38.10 14.24
C VAL A 358 -30.97 39.47 13.83
N LYS A 359 -29.80 39.90 14.32
CA LYS A 359 -29.12 41.09 13.79
C LYS A 359 -28.85 40.81 12.31
N LYS A 360 -29.07 41.82 11.46
CA LYS A 360 -28.72 41.75 10.03
C LYS A 360 -27.28 41.30 9.91
N VAL A 361 -27.06 40.05 9.46
CA VAL A 361 -25.72 39.54 9.18
C VAL A 361 -25.33 40.01 7.79
N PRO A 362 -24.19 40.68 7.61
CA PRO A 362 -23.79 41.20 6.31
C PRO A 362 -23.62 40.08 5.28
N VAL A 363 -23.95 40.30 4.00
CA VAL A 363 -23.83 39.33 2.91
C VAL A 363 -22.40 38.82 2.76
N TRP A 364 -21.41 39.64 3.08
CA TRP A 364 -19.99 39.27 3.03
C TRP A 364 -19.63 38.07 3.93
N THR A 365 -20.37 37.84 5.03
CA THR A 365 -20.12 36.67 5.90
C THR A 365 -20.43 35.34 5.22
N LYS A 366 -21.43 35.30 4.32
CA LYS A 366 -21.72 34.15 3.49
C LYS A 366 -20.60 33.91 2.49
N ILE A 367 -20.15 34.98 1.83
CA ILE A 367 -19.03 34.93 0.87
C ILE A 367 -17.76 34.43 1.57
N CYS A 368 -17.45 34.94 2.78
CA CYS A 368 -16.31 34.45 3.54
C CYS A 368 -16.42 32.96 3.86
N LEU A 369 -17.59 32.44 4.22
CA LEU A 369 -17.80 31.02 4.49
C LEU A 369 -17.56 30.17 3.24
N GLU A 370 -18.07 30.59 2.09
CA GLU A 370 -17.90 29.91 0.81
C GLU A 370 -16.41 29.90 0.39
N ILE A 371 -15.70 31.01 0.60
CA ILE A 371 -14.26 31.09 0.37
C ILE A 371 -13.51 30.13 1.31
N ILE A 372 -13.86 30.07 2.60
CA ILE A 372 -13.24 29.15 3.57
C ILE A 372 -13.48 27.70 3.12
N LEU A 373 -14.69 27.34 2.71
CA LEU A 373 -14.99 26.00 2.20
C LEU A 373 -14.18 25.66 0.94
N LEU A 374 -14.03 26.61 0.03
CA LEU A 374 -13.20 26.45 -1.15
C LEU A 374 -11.73 26.26 -0.78
N ILE A 375 -11.21 27.02 0.16
CA ILE A 375 -9.83 26.88 0.67
C ILE A 375 -9.65 25.49 1.31
N VAL A 376 -10.61 25.01 2.09
CA VAL A 376 -10.57 23.68 2.70
C VAL A 376 -10.57 22.59 1.62
N LEU A 377 -11.42 22.70 0.61
CA LEU A 377 -11.48 21.76 -0.52
C LEU A 377 -10.16 21.73 -1.28
N VAL A 378 -9.66 22.90 -1.70
CA VAL A 378 -8.39 23.02 -2.44
C VAL A 378 -7.21 22.52 -1.58
N GLY A 379 -7.17 22.92 -0.31
CA GLY A 379 -6.14 22.45 0.63
C GLY A 379 -6.17 20.93 0.83
N THR A 380 -7.38 20.33 0.89
CA THR A 380 -7.52 18.88 0.98
C THR A 380 -7.02 18.18 -0.28
N ILE A 381 -7.41 18.66 -1.48
CA ILE A 381 -6.92 18.12 -2.75
C ILE A 381 -5.41 18.22 -2.82
N GLN A 382 -4.83 19.35 -2.41
CA GLN A 382 -3.39 19.56 -2.35
C GLN A 382 -2.71 18.52 -1.43
N ILE A 383 -3.20 18.38 -0.21
CA ILE A 383 -2.63 17.45 0.79
C ILE A 383 -2.77 15.99 0.34
N GLN A 384 -3.95 15.58 -0.12
CA GLN A 384 -4.19 14.21 -0.53
C GLN A 384 -3.45 13.88 -1.84
N GLY A 385 -3.41 14.82 -2.78
CA GLY A 385 -2.65 14.69 -4.02
C GLY A 385 -1.14 14.52 -3.75
N THR A 386 -0.57 15.28 -2.81
CA THR A 386 0.83 15.11 -2.39
C THR A 386 1.07 13.73 -1.79
N LYS A 387 0.16 13.23 -0.95
CA LYS A 387 0.29 11.91 -0.32
C LYS A 387 0.36 10.75 -1.31
N VAL A 388 -0.26 10.88 -2.48
CA VAL A 388 -0.26 9.85 -3.53
C VAL A 388 0.68 10.18 -4.71
N GLY A 389 1.49 11.23 -4.61
CA GLY A 389 2.44 11.62 -5.64
C GLY A 389 1.81 12.24 -6.91
N MET A 390 0.55 12.71 -6.83
CA MET A 390 -0.18 13.26 -7.99
C MET A 390 0.54 14.45 -8.64
N TRP A 391 1.07 15.37 -7.84
CA TRP A 391 1.72 16.59 -8.37
C TRP A 391 3.05 16.29 -9.06
N GLU A 392 3.82 15.34 -8.49
CA GLU A 392 5.05 14.85 -9.11
C GLU A 392 4.76 14.14 -10.44
N TYR A 393 3.70 13.35 -10.49
CA TYR A 393 3.25 12.71 -11.72
C TYR A 393 2.85 13.75 -12.78
N ILE A 394 1.98 14.73 -12.45
CA ILE A 394 1.56 15.77 -13.39
C ILE A 394 2.77 16.55 -13.94
N LYS A 395 3.71 16.90 -13.07
CA LYS A 395 4.94 17.58 -13.47
C LYS A 395 5.77 16.70 -14.41
N SER A 396 6.00 15.44 -14.06
CA SER A 396 6.82 14.52 -14.85
C SER A 396 6.25 14.25 -16.25
N VAL A 397 4.94 14.16 -16.40
CA VAL A 397 4.28 13.98 -17.73
C VAL A 397 4.47 15.21 -18.62
N GLN A 398 4.65 16.41 -18.04
CA GLN A 398 4.92 17.64 -18.78
C GLN A 398 6.39 17.78 -19.17
N GLU A 399 7.31 17.18 -18.44
CA GLU A 399 8.74 17.19 -18.72
C GLU A 399 9.06 16.24 -19.89
N LYS A 400 9.95 16.68 -20.79
CA LYS A 400 10.41 15.89 -21.95
C LYS A 400 11.73 15.19 -21.63
N THR A 401 11.94 14.03 -22.23
CA THR A 401 13.19 13.28 -22.17
C THR A 401 13.49 12.65 -23.54
N ASP A 402 14.76 12.35 -23.77
CA ASP A 402 15.29 11.59 -24.90
C ASP A 402 15.87 10.24 -24.46
N PHE A 403 15.39 9.74 -23.31
CA PHE A 403 15.94 8.54 -22.67
C PHE A 403 15.81 7.30 -23.55
N TYR A 404 14.67 7.10 -24.20
CA TYR A 404 14.48 5.99 -25.14
C TYR A 404 15.31 6.16 -26.40
N GLU A 405 15.41 7.36 -26.98
CA GLU A 405 16.27 7.64 -28.13
C GLU A 405 17.73 7.25 -27.85
N LYS A 406 18.23 7.53 -26.63
CA LYS A 406 19.61 7.24 -26.23
C LYS A 406 19.88 5.78 -25.85
N TYR A 407 18.92 5.11 -25.23
CA TYR A 407 19.20 3.83 -24.56
C TYR A 407 18.37 2.64 -25.05
N TYR A 408 17.31 2.87 -25.79
CA TYR A 408 16.49 1.79 -26.35
C TYR A 408 17.16 1.14 -27.55
N VAL A 409 17.34 -0.19 -27.49
CA VAL A 409 17.85 -1.00 -28.61
C VAL A 409 16.68 -1.70 -29.28
N ASN A 410 16.34 -1.29 -30.49
CA ASN A 410 15.16 -1.80 -31.20
C ASN A 410 15.34 -3.28 -31.59
N PRO A 411 14.53 -4.23 -31.01
CA PRO A 411 14.67 -5.66 -31.28
C PRO A 411 14.42 -6.03 -32.76
N ALA A 412 13.57 -5.27 -33.48
CA ALA A 412 13.31 -5.52 -34.90
C ALA A 412 14.51 -5.24 -35.80
N LYS A 413 15.45 -4.39 -35.34
CA LYS A 413 16.65 -4.01 -36.07
C LYS A 413 17.91 -4.74 -35.59
N THR A 414 17.83 -5.46 -34.49
CA THR A 414 18.95 -6.21 -33.91
C THR A 414 19.06 -7.57 -34.59
N LYS A 415 20.27 -7.95 -34.98
CA LYS A 415 20.54 -9.29 -35.50
C LYS A 415 20.41 -10.31 -34.36
N LEU A 416 19.57 -11.33 -34.61
CA LEU A 416 19.34 -12.45 -33.70
C LEU A 416 19.64 -13.73 -34.45
N ASP A 417 20.65 -14.48 -34.02
CA ASP A 417 21.02 -15.75 -34.62
C ASP A 417 20.54 -16.90 -33.70
N PHE A 418 19.50 -17.59 -34.15
CA PHE A 418 18.92 -18.75 -33.43
C PHE A 418 19.74 -20.01 -33.68
N PRO A 419 19.80 -20.94 -32.71
CA PRO A 419 20.41 -22.26 -32.95
C PRO A 419 19.61 -23.06 -33.99
N SER A 420 20.27 -23.95 -34.69
CA SER A 420 19.61 -24.81 -35.69
C SER A 420 18.51 -25.69 -35.08
N GLN A 421 18.74 -26.21 -33.88
CA GLN A 421 17.73 -26.85 -33.06
C GLN A 421 17.17 -25.87 -32.07
N LYS A 422 15.97 -25.38 -32.33
CA LYS A 422 15.28 -24.39 -31.45
C LYS A 422 14.76 -25.06 -30.19
N ARG A 423 14.97 -24.42 -29.05
CA ARG A 423 14.54 -24.91 -27.74
C ARG A 423 13.14 -24.43 -27.42
N ASN A 424 12.35 -25.25 -26.75
CA ASN A 424 11.08 -24.84 -26.15
C ASN A 424 11.31 -23.88 -24.99
N LEU A 425 10.34 -22.98 -24.76
CA LEU A 425 10.29 -22.08 -23.65
C LEU A 425 9.08 -22.37 -22.76
N ILE A 426 9.29 -22.49 -21.46
CA ILE A 426 8.25 -22.42 -20.45
C ILE A 426 8.57 -21.21 -19.58
N TYR A 427 7.74 -20.16 -19.65
CA TYR A 427 7.91 -18.95 -18.87
C TYR A 427 6.83 -18.87 -17.80
N ILE A 428 7.22 -18.98 -16.53
CA ILE A 428 6.32 -18.97 -15.37
C ILE A 428 6.43 -17.62 -14.67
N PHE A 429 5.45 -16.75 -14.88
CA PHE A 429 5.25 -15.57 -14.05
C PHE A 429 4.58 -15.99 -12.75
N MET A 430 5.28 -15.84 -11.64
CA MET A 430 4.71 -16.05 -10.32
C MET A 430 4.22 -14.72 -9.74
N GLU A 431 2.94 -14.60 -9.55
CA GLU A 431 2.31 -13.40 -8.99
C GLU A 431 2.98 -12.97 -7.69
N SER A 432 3.47 -11.71 -7.65
CA SER A 432 4.05 -11.09 -6.44
C SER A 432 5.17 -11.88 -5.76
N MET A 433 5.92 -12.72 -6.49
CA MET A 433 6.96 -13.59 -5.92
C MET A 433 8.29 -12.87 -5.80
N GLU A 434 8.80 -12.78 -4.57
CA GLU A 434 10.02 -12.07 -4.22
C GLU A 434 11.10 -12.97 -3.64
N SER A 435 12.37 -12.63 -3.88
CA SER A 435 13.51 -13.23 -3.18
C SER A 435 13.53 -12.88 -1.68
N SER A 436 12.84 -11.80 -1.27
CA SER A 436 12.69 -11.38 0.12
C SER A 436 12.00 -12.42 1.00
N TYR A 437 11.22 -13.35 0.44
CA TYR A 437 10.52 -14.40 1.18
C TYR A 437 11.41 -15.54 1.65
N ALA A 438 12.66 -15.63 1.19
CA ALA A 438 13.66 -16.48 1.77
C ALA A 438 14.08 -15.98 3.17
N ASP A 439 14.75 -16.80 3.95
CA ASP A 439 15.32 -16.38 5.21
C ASP A 439 16.58 -15.51 5.03
N GLN A 440 17.10 -14.99 6.13
CA GLN A 440 18.26 -14.09 6.12
C GLN A 440 19.56 -14.80 5.72
N GLU A 441 19.71 -16.11 5.97
CA GLU A 441 20.87 -16.88 5.59
C GLU A 441 20.94 -17.05 4.07
N ASP A 442 19.78 -17.25 3.47
CA ASP A 442 19.62 -17.39 2.02
C ASP A 442 19.46 -16.05 1.27
N GLY A 443 19.57 -14.91 1.95
CA GLY A 443 19.54 -13.58 1.34
C GLY A 443 18.19 -12.89 1.39
N GLY A 444 17.14 -13.52 1.92
CA GLY A 444 15.84 -12.90 2.19
C GLY A 444 15.84 -12.10 3.50
N ILE A 445 14.64 -11.85 4.02
CA ILE A 445 14.44 -11.10 5.27
C ILE A 445 13.55 -11.83 6.29
N MET A 446 13.05 -13.00 5.94
CA MET A 446 12.15 -13.73 6.83
C MET A 446 12.92 -14.41 7.97
N ASP A 447 12.22 -14.67 9.07
CA ASP A 447 12.80 -15.48 10.18
C ASP A 447 12.82 -16.98 9.78
N ASP A 448 11.85 -17.42 9.00
CA ASP A 448 11.77 -18.74 8.39
C ASP A 448 11.72 -18.58 6.87
N ASN A 449 12.36 -19.48 6.13
CA ASN A 449 12.27 -19.47 4.68
C ASN A 449 10.83 -19.88 4.22
N TYR A 450 10.07 -18.96 3.61
CA TYR A 450 8.74 -19.25 3.07
C TYR A 450 8.80 -19.89 1.69
N ILE A 451 9.95 -19.81 1.01
CA ILE A 451 10.17 -20.33 -0.34
C ILE A 451 11.37 -21.30 -0.42
N PRO A 452 11.41 -22.36 0.43
CA PRO A 452 12.57 -23.24 0.49
C PRO A 452 12.84 -24.00 -0.80
N ASN A 453 11.79 -24.36 -1.55
CA ASN A 453 11.94 -25.10 -2.81
C ASN A 453 12.41 -24.17 -3.94
N LEU A 454 11.88 -22.97 -4.05
CA LEU A 454 12.37 -21.95 -4.98
C LEU A 454 13.82 -21.55 -4.64
N THR A 455 14.17 -21.44 -3.34
CA THR A 455 15.55 -21.20 -2.91
C THR A 455 16.46 -22.33 -3.37
N LYS A 456 16.03 -23.59 -3.24
CA LYS A 456 16.75 -24.76 -3.73
C LYS A 456 16.93 -24.72 -5.25
N LEU A 457 15.85 -24.46 -5.99
CA LEU A 457 15.90 -24.35 -7.45
C LEU A 457 16.88 -23.26 -7.92
N ALA A 458 16.90 -22.12 -7.23
CA ALA A 458 17.81 -21.01 -7.54
C ALA A 458 19.28 -21.38 -7.28
N LYS A 459 19.58 -22.12 -6.21
CA LYS A 459 20.94 -22.61 -5.90
C LYS A 459 21.43 -23.72 -6.82
N GLU A 460 20.52 -24.56 -7.31
CA GLU A 460 20.86 -25.68 -8.20
C GLU A 460 20.89 -25.28 -9.69
N ASN A 461 20.39 -24.10 -10.03
CA ASN A 461 20.29 -23.58 -11.39
C ASN A 461 20.81 -22.14 -11.48
N ILE A 462 20.45 -21.42 -12.53
CA ILE A 462 20.93 -20.05 -12.74
C ILE A 462 19.99 -19.07 -12.05
N ASN A 463 20.49 -18.40 -11.02
CA ASN A 463 19.86 -17.23 -10.40
C ASN A 463 20.76 -16.01 -10.59
N PHE A 464 20.23 -14.97 -11.23
CA PHE A 464 20.91 -13.67 -11.26
C PHE A 464 20.57 -12.91 -9.98
N SER A 465 21.59 -12.59 -9.20
CA SER A 465 21.48 -12.00 -7.87
C SER A 465 22.15 -10.64 -7.77
N ASP A 466 21.52 -9.73 -7.05
CA ASP A 466 22.11 -8.46 -6.63
C ASP A 466 22.99 -8.62 -5.36
N LYS A 467 23.20 -9.85 -4.90
CA LYS A 467 23.95 -10.22 -3.72
C LYS A 467 25.15 -11.12 -4.08
N ALA A 468 26.06 -11.25 -3.14
CA ALA A 468 27.22 -12.15 -3.22
C ALA A 468 26.96 -13.47 -2.50
N ASP A 469 27.97 -14.36 -2.56
CA ASP A 469 28.09 -15.58 -1.74
C ASP A 469 26.94 -16.57 -1.94
N GLY A 470 26.43 -16.73 -3.17
CA GLY A 470 25.35 -17.65 -3.50
C GLY A 470 24.00 -17.29 -2.87
N LYS A 471 23.86 -16.07 -2.36
CA LYS A 471 22.61 -15.61 -1.74
C LYS A 471 21.57 -15.24 -2.80
N LEU A 472 20.35 -15.68 -2.54
CA LEU A 472 19.20 -15.38 -3.38
C LEU A 472 18.97 -13.88 -3.49
N GLY A 473 18.88 -13.39 -4.72
CA GLY A 473 18.58 -12.02 -5.07
C GLY A 473 17.80 -11.97 -6.36
N GLY A 474 17.74 -10.80 -7.02
CA GLY A 474 17.01 -10.71 -8.27
C GLY A 474 16.90 -9.30 -8.84
N PRO A 475 16.09 -9.14 -9.91
CA PRO A 475 15.84 -7.86 -10.54
C PRO A 475 15.01 -6.94 -9.66
N THR A 476 15.22 -5.64 -9.82
CA THR A 476 14.35 -4.62 -9.24
C THR A 476 13.27 -4.18 -10.23
N CYS A 477 12.09 -3.88 -9.73
CA CYS A 477 11.08 -3.17 -10.50
C CYS A 477 11.50 -1.71 -10.66
N LEU A 478 11.38 -1.19 -11.87
CA LEU A 478 11.52 0.23 -12.18
C LEU A 478 10.14 0.91 -12.27
N GLU A 479 10.12 2.21 -12.57
CA GLU A 479 8.88 2.97 -12.74
C GLU A 479 7.95 2.29 -13.75
N ALA A 480 6.69 2.11 -13.36
CA ALA A 480 5.63 1.47 -14.15
C ALA A 480 5.94 0.02 -14.61
N THR A 481 6.70 -0.75 -13.79
CA THR A 481 6.90 -2.21 -13.95
C THR A 481 6.55 -3.01 -12.69
N ALA A 482 6.04 -2.34 -11.64
CA ALA A 482 5.76 -2.97 -10.34
C ALA A 482 4.28 -3.38 -10.19
N TYR A 483 3.67 -3.89 -11.23
CA TYR A 483 2.33 -4.49 -11.27
C TYR A 483 2.25 -5.49 -12.42
N THR A 484 1.33 -6.45 -12.37
CA THR A 484 1.33 -7.65 -13.21
C THR A 484 1.60 -7.39 -14.69
N VAL A 485 0.74 -6.62 -15.38
CA VAL A 485 0.93 -6.37 -16.82
C VAL A 485 2.18 -5.54 -17.11
N GLY A 486 2.53 -4.60 -16.25
CA GLY A 486 3.78 -3.82 -16.38
C GLY A 486 5.03 -4.70 -16.20
N GLY A 487 4.99 -5.66 -15.27
CA GLY A 487 6.05 -6.66 -15.08
C GLY A 487 6.18 -7.61 -16.27
N MET A 488 5.05 -8.06 -16.83
CA MET A 488 5.04 -8.92 -18.04
C MET A 488 5.62 -8.17 -19.26
N VAL A 489 5.21 -6.92 -19.51
CA VAL A 489 5.76 -6.07 -20.58
C VAL A 489 7.26 -5.82 -20.37
N ALA A 490 7.69 -5.54 -19.13
CA ALA A 490 9.11 -5.37 -18.83
C ALA A 490 9.94 -6.61 -19.14
N GLN A 491 9.43 -7.80 -18.83
CA GLN A 491 10.14 -9.06 -18.97
C GLN A 491 10.02 -9.70 -20.37
N THR A 492 9.13 -9.18 -21.22
CA THR A 492 8.93 -9.71 -22.60
C THR A 492 9.23 -8.70 -23.70
N ALA A 493 9.42 -7.40 -23.34
CA ALA A 493 9.72 -6.34 -24.30
C ALA A 493 10.77 -5.33 -23.80
N ALA A 494 11.22 -5.44 -22.54
CA ALA A 494 12.22 -4.59 -21.90
C ALA A 494 11.89 -3.08 -21.96
N ILE A 495 10.64 -2.72 -21.72
CA ILE A 495 10.18 -1.36 -21.53
C ILE A 495 9.31 -1.23 -20.28
N ASN A 496 9.08 -0.03 -19.79
CA ASN A 496 8.06 0.21 -18.78
C ASN A 496 6.69 0.46 -19.42
N LEU A 497 5.60 0.23 -18.72
CA LEU A 497 4.25 0.41 -19.26
C LEU A 497 3.64 1.71 -18.73
N LYS A 498 3.72 2.78 -19.54
CA LYS A 498 3.06 4.07 -19.26
C LYS A 498 1.67 4.11 -19.88
N LEU A 499 0.79 4.91 -19.27
CA LEU A 499 -0.48 5.26 -19.92
C LEU A 499 -0.25 6.14 -21.13
N HIS A 500 -0.84 5.78 -22.24
CA HIS A 500 -0.91 6.66 -23.42
C HIS A 500 -2.18 7.54 -23.34
N ASN A 501 -2.04 8.82 -23.73
CA ASN A 501 -3.13 9.83 -23.66
C ASN A 501 -4.35 9.49 -24.53
N SER A 502 -4.26 8.51 -25.43
CA SER A 502 -5.34 8.16 -26.38
C SER A 502 -6.37 7.17 -25.89
N GLY A 503 -6.25 6.60 -24.69
CA GLY A 503 -7.18 5.58 -24.16
C GLY A 503 -7.22 4.26 -24.96
N SER A 504 -6.36 4.08 -25.98
CA SER A 504 -6.38 2.94 -26.90
C SER A 504 -5.63 1.70 -26.41
N MET A 505 -5.12 1.70 -25.19
CA MET A 505 -4.33 0.60 -24.62
C MET A 505 -5.04 -0.75 -24.63
N PHE A 506 -6.39 -0.74 -24.57
CA PHE A 506 -7.22 -1.94 -24.53
C PHE A 506 -7.76 -2.38 -25.90
N GLY A 507 -7.51 -1.61 -26.95
CA GLY A 507 -7.92 -1.96 -28.32
C GLY A 507 -6.77 -2.47 -29.20
N ASN A 508 -5.57 -1.90 -29.03
CA ASN A 508 -4.37 -2.26 -29.79
C ASN A 508 -3.15 -1.96 -28.92
N PHE A 509 -2.66 -3.00 -28.23
CA PHE A 509 -1.69 -2.85 -27.15
C PHE A 509 -0.26 -2.74 -27.69
N LEU A 510 0.33 -1.54 -27.73
CA LEU A 510 1.70 -1.25 -28.16
C LEU A 510 2.03 -1.83 -29.57
N PRO A 511 1.22 -1.55 -30.62
CA PRO A 511 1.27 -2.28 -31.89
C PRO A 511 2.60 -2.16 -32.65
N ASN A 512 3.38 -1.12 -32.37
CA ASN A 512 4.66 -0.87 -33.05
C ASN A 512 5.87 -1.40 -32.23
N LEU A 513 5.62 -2.05 -31.10
CA LEU A 513 6.65 -2.67 -30.28
C LEU A 513 6.97 -4.07 -30.79
N THR A 514 8.25 -4.44 -30.76
CA THR A 514 8.67 -5.83 -31.02
C THR A 514 8.98 -6.52 -29.70
N THR A 515 8.20 -7.55 -29.40
CA THR A 515 8.29 -8.30 -28.15
C THR A 515 8.96 -9.66 -28.36
N MET A 516 9.17 -10.39 -27.29
CA MET A 516 9.61 -11.80 -27.34
C MET A 516 8.62 -12.67 -28.13
N GLY A 517 7.30 -12.42 -27.99
CA GLY A 517 6.26 -13.11 -28.76
C GLY A 517 6.41 -12.92 -30.27
N ASP A 518 6.65 -11.67 -30.71
CA ASP A 518 6.87 -11.39 -32.14
C ASP A 518 8.11 -12.12 -32.70
N ILE A 519 9.20 -12.14 -31.91
CA ILE A 519 10.45 -12.79 -32.28
C ILE A 519 10.24 -14.32 -32.39
N LEU A 520 9.66 -14.94 -31.37
CA LEU A 520 9.44 -16.39 -31.34
C LEU A 520 8.42 -16.84 -32.41
N ASN A 521 7.38 -16.04 -32.67
CA ASN A 521 6.44 -16.31 -33.75
C ASN A 521 7.13 -16.36 -35.13
N LYS A 522 8.00 -15.34 -35.41
CA LYS A 522 8.79 -15.30 -36.64
C LYS A 522 9.66 -16.56 -36.82
N GLU A 523 10.09 -17.13 -35.70
CA GLU A 523 10.90 -18.36 -35.67
C GLU A 523 10.06 -19.66 -35.65
N GLY A 524 8.73 -19.55 -35.80
CA GLY A 524 7.82 -20.69 -35.98
C GLY A 524 7.36 -21.36 -34.69
N TYR A 525 7.49 -20.68 -33.51
CA TYR A 525 7.01 -21.21 -32.25
C TYR A 525 5.48 -21.23 -32.18
N GLN A 526 4.92 -22.29 -31.61
CA GLN A 526 3.54 -22.29 -31.11
C GLN A 526 3.50 -21.60 -29.77
N GLN A 527 2.60 -20.63 -29.60
CA GLN A 527 2.58 -19.77 -28.39
C GLN A 527 1.26 -19.85 -27.64
N VAL A 528 1.31 -20.11 -26.35
CA VAL A 528 0.16 -20.16 -25.44
C VAL A 528 0.40 -19.23 -24.27
N PHE A 529 -0.60 -18.38 -23.96
CA PHE A 529 -0.69 -17.64 -22.70
C PHE A 529 -1.76 -18.27 -21.82
N LEU A 530 -1.37 -18.75 -20.64
CA LEU A 530 -2.22 -19.46 -19.69
C LEU A 530 -2.33 -18.70 -18.37
N CYS A 531 -3.56 -18.38 -17.91
CA CYS A 531 -3.79 -17.77 -16.61
C CYS A 531 -5.09 -18.25 -15.95
N GLY A 532 -5.16 -18.16 -14.62
CA GLY A 532 -6.35 -18.56 -13.84
C GLY A 532 -7.43 -17.50 -13.75
N SER A 533 -7.16 -16.26 -14.16
CA SER A 533 -8.08 -15.11 -14.15
C SER A 533 -8.61 -14.79 -15.53
N GLU A 534 -9.56 -13.86 -15.64
CA GLU A 534 -10.03 -13.37 -16.94
C GLU A 534 -8.89 -12.70 -17.71
N GLY A 535 -8.65 -13.10 -18.96
CA GLY A 535 -7.54 -12.64 -19.78
C GLY A 535 -7.62 -11.14 -20.11
N ASP A 536 -8.83 -10.61 -20.28
CA ASP A 536 -9.08 -9.20 -20.60
C ASP A 536 -8.76 -8.22 -19.43
N PHE A 537 -8.62 -8.72 -18.20
CA PHE A 537 -8.22 -7.87 -17.09
C PHE A 537 -6.85 -7.21 -17.34
N ALA A 538 -6.84 -5.88 -17.28
CA ALA A 538 -5.68 -5.03 -17.58
C ALA A 538 -5.09 -5.22 -18.99
N GLY A 539 -5.87 -5.76 -19.95
CA GLY A 539 -5.50 -5.91 -21.36
C GLY A 539 -4.44 -6.98 -21.64
N ARG A 540 -4.30 -8.00 -20.76
CA ARG A 540 -3.29 -9.07 -20.93
C ARG A 540 -3.53 -9.88 -22.19
N ASP A 541 -4.77 -10.30 -22.46
CA ASP A 541 -5.13 -10.99 -23.68
C ASP A 541 -4.82 -10.15 -24.92
N THR A 542 -5.19 -8.88 -24.89
CA THR A 542 -4.91 -7.91 -25.96
C THR A 542 -3.42 -7.76 -26.20
N TYR A 543 -2.59 -7.69 -25.13
CA TYR A 543 -1.14 -7.63 -25.26
C TYR A 543 -0.58 -8.85 -25.97
N PHE A 544 -0.90 -10.06 -25.52
CA PHE A 544 -0.37 -11.29 -26.11
C PHE A 544 -0.91 -11.54 -27.52
N THR A 545 -2.18 -11.26 -27.80
CA THR A 545 -2.76 -11.42 -29.15
C THR A 545 -2.25 -10.36 -30.13
N SER A 546 -2.01 -9.12 -29.70
CA SER A 546 -1.41 -8.06 -30.54
C SER A 546 0.01 -8.39 -30.97
N HIS A 547 0.76 -9.18 -30.15
CA HIS A 547 2.15 -9.55 -30.38
C HIS A 547 2.30 -11.01 -30.87
N LYS A 548 1.49 -11.34 -31.86
CA LYS A 548 1.52 -12.54 -32.76
C LYS A 548 1.10 -13.86 -32.11
N ASP A 549 -0.09 -14.26 -32.49
CA ASP A 549 -0.62 -15.63 -32.50
C ASP A 549 -0.53 -16.40 -31.17
N PHE A 550 -0.56 -15.74 -30.03
CA PHE A 550 -0.75 -16.43 -28.77
C PHE A 550 -2.17 -16.99 -28.67
N HIS A 551 -2.27 -18.27 -28.39
CA HIS A 551 -3.53 -18.88 -27.95
C HIS A 551 -3.78 -18.55 -26.49
N ILE A 552 -4.95 -17.97 -26.18
CA ILE A 552 -5.29 -17.52 -24.84
C ILE A 552 -6.07 -18.60 -24.10
N GLU A 553 -5.48 -19.12 -23.03
CA GLU A 553 -6.02 -20.12 -22.12
C GLU A 553 -6.35 -19.50 -20.75
N ASP A 554 -7.42 -18.70 -20.70
CA ASP A 554 -7.83 -17.96 -19.50
C ASP A 554 -8.91 -18.70 -18.68
N TYR A 555 -9.47 -18.02 -17.69
CA TYR A 555 -10.58 -18.50 -16.87
C TYR A 555 -11.83 -18.85 -17.69
N ASN A 556 -12.14 -18.09 -18.74
CA ASN A 556 -13.29 -18.33 -19.59
C ASN A 556 -13.05 -19.56 -20.50
N ALA A 557 -11.83 -19.75 -20.98
CA ALA A 557 -11.41 -20.97 -21.70
C ALA A 557 -11.56 -22.21 -20.80
N ALA A 558 -11.14 -22.13 -19.54
CA ALA A 558 -11.30 -23.22 -18.56
C ALA A 558 -12.75 -23.68 -18.38
N LYS A 559 -13.69 -22.74 -18.37
CA LYS A 559 -15.14 -23.04 -18.32
C LYS A 559 -15.63 -23.69 -19.60
N LYS A 560 -15.26 -23.12 -20.74
CA LYS A 560 -15.65 -23.61 -22.07
C LYS A 560 -15.17 -25.03 -22.32
N GLU A 561 -13.99 -25.38 -21.84
CA GLU A 561 -13.38 -26.70 -21.95
C GLU A 561 -13.84 -27.68 -20.88
N GLY A 562 -14.65 -27.23 -19.92
CA GLY A 562 -15.17 -28.10 -18.86
C GLY A 562 -14.16 -28.46 -17.75
N PHE A 563 -13.02 -27.74 -17.66
CA PHE A 563 -12.08 -27.90 -16.56
C PHE A 563 -12.65 -27.47 -15.23
N ILE A 564 -13.53 -26.47 -15.26
CA ILE A 564 -14.26 -25.95 -14.11
C ILE A 564 -15.75 -25.83 -14.48
N ALA A 565 -16.62 -25.92 -13.47
CA ALA A 565 -18.05 -25.70 -13.66
C ALA A 565 -18.34 -24.25 -14.13
N PRO A 566 -19.44 -24.02 -14.86
CA PRO A 566 -19.77 -22.69 -15.39
C PRO A 566 -19.91 -21.60 -14.33
N ASP A 567 -20.35 -21.95 -13.11
CA ASP A 567 -20.52 -21.09 -11.96
C ASP A 567 -19.30 -21.09 -11.01
N TYR A 568 -18.28 -21.90 -11.28
CA TYR A 568 -17.07 -21.95 -10.47
C TYR A 568 -16.32 -20.61 -10.55
N LYS A 569 -16.12 -19.98 -9.40
CA LYS A 569 -15.28 -18.80 -9.27
C LYS A 569 -14.73 -18.73 -7.86
N VAL A 570 -13.41 -18.67 -7.73
CA VAL A 570 -12.71 -18.39 -6.49
C VAL A 570 -11.71 -17.27 -6.75
N PHE A 571 -11.59 -16.34 -5.81
CA PHE A 571 -10.64 -15.23 -5.88
C PHE A 571 -10.76 -14.47 -7.22
N TRP A 572 -9.70 -14.42 -8.04
CA TRP A 572 -9.69 -13.76 -9.35
C TRP A 572 -10.21 -14.63 -10.52
N GLY A 573 -10.54 -15.90 -10.28
CA GLY A 573 -11.02 -16.84 -11.29
C GLY A 573 -10.97 -18.28 -10.80
N HIS A 574 -9.88 -19.02 -11.08
CA HIS A 574 -9.57 -20.30 -10.48
C HIS A 574 -8.15 -20.31 -9.91
N GLU A 575 -7.92 -21.13 -8.91
CA GLU A 575 -6.67 -21.26 -8.15
C GLU A 575 -5.53 -21.92 -8.96
N ASP A 576 -4.30 -21.76 -8.45
CA ASP A 576 -3.08 -22.27 -9.10
C ASP A 576 -3.03 -23.81 -9.22
N GLU A 577 -3.72 -24.55 -8.34
CA GLU A 577 -3.84 -26.00 -8.49
C GLU A 577 -4.46 -26.39 -9.85
N ILE A 578 -5.54 -25.70 -10.25
CA ILE A 578 -6.20 -25.92 -11.54
C ILE A 578 -5.32 -25.39 -12.67
N LEU A 579 -4.65 -24.26 -12.49
CA LEU A 579 -3.72 -23.69 -13.45
C LEU A 579 -2.61 -24.69 -13.83
N TYR A 580 -1.96 -25.30 -12.84
CA TYR A 580 -0.91 -26.30 -13.11
C TYR A 580 -1.43 -27.58 -13.78
N LYS A 581 -2.66 -28.02 -13.48
CA LYS A 581 -3.30 -29.15 -14.19
C LYS A 581 -3.53 -28.82 -15.69
N ARG A 582 -4.01 -27.58 -15.95
CA ARG A 582 -4.19 -27.10 -17.32
C ARG A 582 -2.84 -26.95 -18.04
N ALA A 583 -1.83 -26.42 -17.36
CA ALA A 583 -0.48 -26.29 -17.91
C ALA A 583 0.12 -27.66 -18.36
N LYS A 584 -0.06 -28.69 -17.53
CA LYS A 584 0.37 -30.06 -17.90
C LYS A 584 -0.30 -30.52 -19.17
N LYS A 585 -1.64 -30.39 -19.30
CA LYS A 585 -2.38 -30.75 -20.51
C LYS A 585 -1.93 -29.96 -21.73
N GLN A 586 -1.71 -28.67 -21.59
CA GLN A 586 -1.21 -27.80 -22.66
C GLN A 586 0.20 -28.24 -23.12
N LEU A 587 1.09 -28.56 -22.17
CA LEU A 587 2.44 -29.07 -22.51
C LEU A 587 2.42 -30.43 -23.23
N GLU A 588 1.52 -31.32 -22.82
CA GLU A 588 1.32 -32.62 -23.53
C GLU A 588 0.85 -32.38 -24.99
N GLN A 589 -0.04 -31.44 -25.22
CA GLN A 589 -0.51 -31.06 -26.55
C GLN A 589 0.59 -30.37 -27.37
N LEU A 590 1.28 -29.41 -26.83
CA LEU A 590 2.35 -28.65 -27.51
C LEU A 590 3.52 -29.58 -27.90
N SER A 591 3.90 -30.46 -26.99
CA SER A 591 5.02 -31.40 -27.23
C SER A 591 4.72 -32.52 -28.20
N SER A 592 3.46 -32.73 -28.60
CA SER A 592 3.08 -33.68 -29.63
C SER A 592 3.36 -33.18 -31.05
N SER A 593 3.76 -31.91 -31.20
CA SER A 593 4.12 -31.29 -32.48
C SER A 593 5.64 -31.19 -32.64
N ASP A 594 6.14 -31.27 -33.86
CA ASP A 594 7.56 -31.05 -34.18
C ASP A 594 7.98 -29.60 -34.12
N LYS A 595 7.04 -28.66 -33.91
CA LYS A 595 7.34 -27.21 -33.77
C LYS A 595 7.82 -26.87 -32.35
N PRO A 596 8.78 -25.96 -32.21
CA PRO A 596 9.11 -25.44 -30.88
C PRO A 596 7.92 -24.72 -30.30
N PHE A 597 7.79 -24.72 -28.97
CA PHE A 597 6.68 -24.05 -28.28
C PHE A 597 7.16 -23.03 -27.23
N ASN A 598 6.28 -22.06 -26.96
CA ASN A 598 6.38 -21.10 -25.86
C ASN A 598 5.09 -21.18 -25.03
N LEU A 599 5.17 -21.79 -23.85
CA LEU A 599 4.13 -21.69 -22.83
C LEU A 599 4.49 -20.57 -21.85
N THR A 600 3.78 -19.46 -21.94
CA THR A 600 3.85 -18.36 -20.96
C THR A 600 2.66 -18.47 -20.01
N MET A 601 2.89 -18.56 -18.70
CA MET A 601 1.82 -18.72 -17.72
C MET A 601 1.96 -17.75 -16.55
N LEU A 602 0.82 -17.41 -15.92
CA LEU A 602 0.72 -16.49 -14.78
C LEU A 602 -0.06 -17.16 -13.65
N THR A 603 0.57 -17.27 -12.47
CA THR A 603 -0.10 -17.70 -11.23
C THR A 603 -0.93 -16.57 -10.60
N VAL A 604 -1.79 -16.87 -9.63
CA VAL A 604 -2.71 -15.89 -9.05
C VAL A 604 -2.87 -16.00 -7.53
N ASP A 605 -2.63 -17.17 -6.93
CA ASP A 605 -2.96 -17.40 -5.51
C ASP A 605 -2.21 -16.46 -4.56
N THR A 606 -1.01 -15.99 -4.91
CA THR A 606 -0.19 -15.08 -4.13
C THR A 606 -0.55 -13.59 -4.31
N HIS A 607 -1.64 -13.26 -5.02
CA HIS A 607 -2.06 -11.87 -5.17
C HIS A 607 -2.44 -11.24 -3.82
N PHE A 608 -1.91 -10.02 -3.58
CA PHE A 608 -2.15 -9.28 -2.33
C PHE A 608 -3.66 -8.99 -2.08
N PRO A 609 -4.09 -8.62 -0.87
CA PRO A 609 -3.30 -8.42 0.36
C PRO A 609 -3.03 -9.70 1.16
N ARG A 610 -3.77 -10.78 0.97
CA ARG A 610 -3.68 -12.00 1.80
C ARG A 610 -3.48 -13.28 1.00
N GLY A 611 -3.54 -13.21 -0.31
CA GLY A 611 -3.56 -14.36 -1.18
C GLY A 611 -4.80 -15.23 -1.03
N TYR A 612 -4.93 -16.23 -1.90
CA TYR A 612 -5.98 -17.24 -1.83
C TYR A 612 -5.46 -18.53 -1.19
N LYS A 613 -6.04 -18.91 -0.06
CA LYS A 613 -5.70 -20.16 0.62
C LYS A 613 -6.49 -21.30 -0.01
N CYS A 614 -5.89 -21.98 -0.99
CA CYS A 614 -6.47 -23.15 -1.60
C CYS A 614 -6.42 -24.37 -0.66
N ARG A 615 -7.04 -25.50 -1.07
CA ARG A 615 -7.10 -26.73 -0.27
C ARG A 615 -5.73 -27.39 0.00
N LEU A 616 -4.71 -27.08 -0.81
CA LEU A 616 -3.35 -27.61 -0.64
C LEU A 616 -2.54 -26.84 0.40
N CYS A 617 -2.94 -25.62 0.73
CA CYS A 617 -2.22 -24.75 1.65
C CYS A 617 -2.29 -25.26 3.09
N LYS A 618 -1.14 -25.49 3.71
CA LYS A 618 -1.00 -25.88 5.11
C LYS A 618 -0.92 -24.65 6.04
N ASP A 619 -1.46 -24.73 7.24
CA ASP A 619 -1.33 -23.69 8.28
C ASP A 619 -0.02 -23.85 9.05
N LYS A 620 1.10 -23.59 8.39
CA LYS A 620 2.44 -23.66 8.97
C LYS A 620 2.80 -22.36 9.74
N TYR A 621 2.33 -21.25 9.23
CA TYR A 621 2.65 -19.92 9.75
C TYR A 621 1.40 -19.23 10.30
N ASN A 622 1.57 -18.32 11.26
CA ASN A 622 0.47 -17.56 11.87
C ASN A 622 -0.22 -16.55 10.94
N ARG A 623 0.23 -16.44 9.68
CA ARG A 623 -0.30 -15.52 8.70
C ARG A 623 -0.71 -16.24 7.43
N GLN A 624 -1.93 -15.97 6.97
CA GLN A 624 -2.45 -16.58 5.75
C GLN A 624 -1.53 -16.34 4.56
N TYR A 625 -1.05 -15.11 4.35
CA TYR A 625 -0.22 -14.78 3.19
C TYR A 625 1.09 -15.59 3.16
N ALA A 626 1.75 -15.77 4.31
CA ALA A 626 2.92 -16.63 4.41
C ALA A 626 2.62 -18.10 4.08
N ASN A 627 1.45 -18.61 4.49
CA ASN A 627 1.02 -19.98 4.13
C ASN A 627 0.71 -20.12 2.65
N VAL A 628 0.15 -19.08 2.01
CA VAL A 628 -0.12 -19.07 0.57
C VAL A 628 1.18 -19.02 -0.23
N ILE A 629 2.15 -18.18 0.18
CA ILE A 629 3.49 -18.12 -0.44
C ILE A 629 4.16 -19.51 -0.38
N ALA A 630 4.15 -20.17 0.80
CA ALA A 630 4.73 -21.49 0.96
C ALA A 630 3.98 -22.58 0.17
N CYS A 631 2.68 -22.39 -0.05
CA CYS A 631 1.89 -23.27 -0.91
C CYS A 631 2.26 -23.11 -2.39
N ALA A 632 2.42 -21.87 -2.86
CA ALA A 632 2.84 -21.56 -4.23
C ALA A 632 4.26 -22.08 -4.51
N ASP A 633 5.18 -21.93 -3.54
CA ASP A 633 6.52 -22.53 -3.59
C ASP A 633 6.49 -24.03 -3.84
N GLN A 634 5.65 -24.77 -3.08
CA GLN A 634 5.52 -26.20 -3.26
C GLN A 634 4.88 -26.59 -4.62
N GLN A 635 3.83 -25.86 -5.03
CA GLN A 635 3.12 -26.18 -6.27
C GLN A 635 3.99 -25.97 -7.51
N VAL A 636 4.74 -24.86 -7.57
CA VAL A 636 5.66 -24.62 -8.70
C VAL A 636 6.81 -25.63 -8.72
N TYR A 637 7.35 -26.00 -7.55
CA TYR A 637 8.37 -27.04 -7.44
C TYR A 637 7.87 -28.39 -7.99
N ASP A 638 6.68 -28.83 -7.55
CA ASP A 638 6.07 -30.08 -8.03
C ASP A 638 5.80 -30.05 -9.54
N PHE A 639 5.48 -28.89 -10.09
CA PHE A 639 5.30 -28.71 -11.53
C PHE A 639 6.62 -28.81 -12.29
N VAL A 640 7.69 -28.18 -11.79
CA VAL A 640 9.03 -28.29 -12.38
C VAL A 640 9.54 -29.73 -12.33
N GLU A 641 9.36 -30.44 -11.21
CA GLU A 641 9.76 -31.82 -11.07
C GLU A 641 8.94 -32.77 -11.99
N TRP A 642 7.67 -32.42 -12.31
CA TRP A 642 6.91 -33.12 -13.32
C TRP A 642 7.46 -32.86 -14.73
N ILE A 643 7.81 -31.59 -15.08
CA ILE A 643 8.40 -31.26 -16.38
C ILE A 643 9.71 -32.01 -16.60
N LYS A 644 10.58 -32.06 -15.57
CA LYS A 644 11.88 -32.77 -15.65
C LYS A 644 11.75 -34.25 -16.04
N LYS A 645 10.59 -34.87 -15.81
CA LYS A 645 10.30 -36.28 -16.16
C LYS A 645 9.77 -36.49 -17.58
N GLN A 646 9.49 -35.40 -18.32
CA GLN A 646 8.93 -35.44 -19.66
C GLN A 646 10.06 -35.53 -20.72
N ASP A 647 9.81 -36.20 -21.83
CA ASP A 647 10.81 -36.34 -22.90
C ASP A 647 11.21 -35.00 -23.52
N PHE A 648 10.28 -34.06 -23.61
CA PHE A 648 10.52 -32.73 -24.14
C PHE A 648 11.45 -31.87 -23.25
N TYR A 649 11.66 -32.21 -21.98
CA TYR A 649 12.52 -31.45 -21.05
C TYR A 649 13.95 -31.27 -21.56
N LYS A 650 14.49 -32.27 -22.24
CA LYS A 650 15.86 -32.22 -22.78
C LYS A 650 16.10 -31.04 -23.71
N ASN A 651 15.05 -30.60 -24.42
CA ASN A 651 15.07 -29.47 -25.35
C ASN A 651 14.20 -28.32 -24.87
N THR A 652 14.08 -28.10 -23.54
CA THR A 652 13.22 -27.08 -22.96
C THR A 652 13.98 -26.26 -21.95
N THR A 653 13.90 -24.93 -22.06
CA THR A 653 14.36 -23.98 -21.09
C THR A 653 13.18 -23.51 -20.26
N ILE A 654 13.31 -23.50 -18.92
CA ILE A 654 12.29 -23.02 -17.99
C ILE A 654 12.78 -21.71 -17.36
N VAL A 655 11.99 -20.67 -17.44
CA VAL A 655 12.19 -19.40 -16.72
C VAL A 655 11.11 -19.27 -15.67
N ILE A 656 11.50 -19.14 -14.40
CA ILE A 656 10.60 -18.85 -13.29
C ILE A 656 10.96 -17.45 -12.80
N ALA A 657 10.04 -16.52 -12.88
CA ALA A 657 10.25 -15.16 -12.41
C ALA A 657 9.00 -14.64 -11.70
N GLY A 658 9.18 -13.92 -10.61
CA GLY A 658 8.09 -13.08 -10.12
C GLY A 658 7.74 -12.02 -11.16
N ASP A 659 6.49 -11.67 -11.28
CA ASP A 659 6.09 -10.59 -12.19
C ASP A 659 6.48 -9.21 -11.62
N HIS A 660 6.25 -8.99 -10.33
CA HIS A 660 6.64 -7.78 -9.60
C HIS A 660 6.76 -8.06 -8.09
N THR A 661 7.21 -7.05 -7.33
CA THR A 661 7.19 -7.10 -5.86
C THR A 661 5.78 -6.88 -5.33
N THR A 662 5.39 -7.61 -4.28
CA THR A 662 4.03 -7.47 -3.72
C THR A 662 3.72 -6.04 -3.26
N MET A 663 2.46 -5.65 -3.41
CA MET A 663 1.93 -4.36 -2.95
C MET A 663 1.53 -4.37 -1.46
N VAL A 664 1.78 -5.47 -0.73
CA VAL A 664 1.56 -5.50 0.73
C VAL A 664 2.39 -4.42 1.39
N ASP A 665 1.72 -3.58 2.19
CA ASP A 665 2.33 -2.43 2.85
C ASP A 665 3.56 -2.83 3.68
N THR A 666 4.64 -2.06 3.55
CA THR A 666 5.92 -2.35 4.23
C THR A 666 5.84 -2.36 5.76
N SER A 667 4.79 -1.80 6.34
CA SER A 667 4.50 -1.90 7.78
C SER A 667 3.67 -3.14 8.14
N ASP A 668 3.28 -4.00 7.19
CA ASP A 668 2.61 -5.25 7.50
C ASP A 668 3.56 -6.15 8.30
N PRO A 669 3.06 -6.82 9.32
CA PRO A 669 3.89 -7.72 10.13
C PRO A 669 4.54 -8.88 9.39
N ILE A 670 4.14 -9.21 8.16
CA ILE A 670 4.86 -10.18 7.33
C ILE A 670 6.31 -9.73 7.10
N TRP A 671 6.55 -8.42 7.01
CA TRP A 671 7.86 -7.80 6.81
C TRP A 671 8.68 -7.66 8.09
N GLY A 672 8.54 -8.55 9.03
CA GLY A 672 9.11 -8.44 10.38
C GLY A 672 10.58 -8.05 10.48
N ASN A 673 11.38 -8.28 9.45
CA ASN A 673 12.81 -7.92 9.37
C ASN A 673 13.11 -6.88 8.28
N LEU A 674 12.11 -6.35 7.58
CA LEU A 674 12.30 -5.32 6.58
C LEU A 674 12.82 -4.04 7.24
N ASN A 675 13.95 -3.55 6.78
CA ASN A 675 14.56 -2.29 7.18
C ASN A 675 14.77 -1.39 5.95
N ASN A 676 15.07 -0.12 6.16
CA ASN A 676 15.24 0.86 5.09
C ASN A 676 16.44 0.57 4.16
N ASN A 677 17.34 -0.32 4.56
CA ASN A 677 18.54 -0.68 3.79
C ASN A 677 18.34 -1.96 2.96
N TYR A 678 17.25 -2.74 3.20
CA TYR A 678 16.98 -3.94 2.43
C TYR A 678 16.34 -3.61 1.10
N LYS A 679 16.97 -4.07 0.03
CA LYS A 679 16.46 -3.93 -1.34
C LYS A 679 15.57 -5.13 -1.67
N ARG A 680 14.28 -4.91 -1.81
CA ARG A 680 13.33 -5.93 -2.28
C ARG A 680 13.57 -6.19 -3.77
N THR A 681 13.68 -7.47 -4.13
CA THR A 681 13.90 -7.93 -5.51
C THR A 681 12.94 -9.04 -5.87
N VAL A 682 12.61 -9.11 -7.14
CA VAL A 682 11.74 -10.14 -7.71
C VAL A 682 12.51 -11.46 -7.80
N TYR A 683 11.87 -12.58 -7.52
CA TYR A 683 12.46 -13.90 -7.71
C TYR A 683 12.79 -14.17 -9.18
N ASN A 684 13.90 -14.85 -9.46
CA ASN A 684 14.24 -15.35 -10.79
C ASN A 684 15.07 -16.63 -10.72
N THR A 685 14.79 -17.54 -11.65
CA THR A 685 15.61 -18.75 -11.86
C THR A 685 15.45 -19.23 -13.31
N ILE A 686 16.54 -19.61 -13.96
CA ILE A 686 16.56 -20.18 -15.30
C ILE A 686 17.09 -21.60 -15.22
N ILE A 687 16.29 -22.56 -15.65
CA ILE A 687 16.59 -24.00 -15.59
C ILE A 687 16.84 -24.50 -17.00
N ASN A 688 17.88 -25.32 -17.17
CA ASN A 688 18.24 -25.94 -18.44
C ASN A 688 18.47 -24.94 -19.58
N ALA A 689 19.23 -23.86 -19.30
CA ALA A 689 19.63 -22.89 -20.32
C ALA A 689 20.66 -23.48 -21.31
N ASP A 690 20.58 -23.04 -22.58
CA ASP A 690 21.51 -23.40 -23.64
C ASP A 690 22.48 -22.25 -23.96
N CYS A 691 23.28 -21.86 -22.99
CA CYS A 691 24.25 -20.80 -23.15
C CYS A 691 25.48 -21.03 -22.28
N THR A 692 26.61 -20.55 -22.78
CA THR A 692 27.87 -20.51 -22.01
C THR A 692 28.05 -19.13 -21.42
N TYR A 693 28.48 -19.05 -20.17
CA TYR A 693 28.76 -17.79 -19.48
C TYR A 693 29.99 -17.94 -18.55
N LYS A 694 30.61 -16.81 -18.23
CA LYS A 694 31.77 -16.80 -17.32
C LYS A 694 31.30 -17.01 -15.89
N GLU A 695 32.10 -17.63 -15.07
CA GLU A 695 31.90 -17.62 -13.62
C GLU A 695 31.77 -16.18 -13.10
N ASN A 696 30.95 -15.96 -12.08
CA ASN A 696 30.69 -14.69 -11.41
C ASN A 696 29.85 -13.64 -12.17
N VAL A 697 29.28 -13.94 -13.33
CA VAL A 697 28.34 -12.99 -13.99
C VAL A 697 26.95 -13.00 -13.34
N THR A 698 26.65 -13.96 -12.48
CA THR A 698 25.35 -14.17 -11.87
C THR A 698 25.18 -13.42 -10.54
N GLU A 699 26.27 -12.96 -9.91
CA GLU A 699 26.27 -12.33 -8.59
C GLU A 699 26.65 -10.84 -8.64
N ASN A 700 26.30 -10.11 -7.58
CA ASN A 700 26.57 -8.68 -7.43
C ASN A 700 26.08 -7.82 -8.62
N ARG A 701 24.96 -8.20 -9.22
CA ARG A 701 24.38 -7.53 -10.38
C ARG A 701 23.32 -6.53 -9.96
N ASP A 702 23.43 -5.30 -10.41
CA ASP A 702 22.29 -4.36 -10.33
C ASP A 702 21.55 -4.31 -11.66
N PHE A 703 20.36 -4.90 -11.69
CA PHE A 703 19.55 -5.02 -12.89
C PHE A 703 18.05 -4.91 -12.59
N SER A 704 17.27 -4.64 -13.62
CA SER A 704 15.81 -4.55 -13.56
C SER A 704 15.15 -5.74 -14.24
N THR A 705 13.84 -5.90 -14.02
CA THR A 705 13.02 -6.90 -14.69
C THR A 705 13.11 -6.83 -16.23
N MET A 706 13.46 -5.67 -16.80
CA MET A 706 13.68 -5.50 -18.24
C MET A 706 14.85 -6.33 -18.78
N GLY A 707 15.83 -6.68 -17.93
CA GLY A 707 16.94 -7.56 -18.30
C GLY A 707 16.52 -9.00 -18.63
N MET A 708 15.36 -9.43 -18.15
CA MET A 708 14.86 -10.80 -18.39
C MET A 708 14.57 -11.07 -19.87
N PHE A 709 14.13 -10.08 -20.65
CA PHE A 709 13.82 -10.26 -22.07
C PHE A 709 15.05 -10.76 -22.88
N PRO A 710 16.16 -10.00 -23.00
CA PRO A 710 17.33 -10.48 -23.74
C PRO A 710 17.98 -11.70 -23.06
N THR A 711 17.92 -11.82 -21.74
CA THR A 711 18.48 -12.95 -21.00
C THR A 711 17.72 -14.24 -21.29
N THR A 712 16.38 -14.20 -21.41
CA THR A 712 15.56 -15.36 -21.78
C THR A 712 15.87 -15.84 -23.20
N LEU A 713 16.01 -14.93 -24.16
CA LEU A 713 16.39 -15.32 -25.53
C LEU A 713 17.81 -15.93 -25.56
N ALA A 714 18.75 -15.35 -24.80
CA ALA A 714 20.09 -15.93 -24.68
C ALA A 714 20.08 -17.33 -24.03
N ALA A 715 19.19 -17.56 -23.04
CA ALA A 715 19.00 -18.87 -22.42
C ALA A 715 18.44 -19.92 -23.39
N LEU A 716 17.75 -19.52 -24.47
CA LEU A 716 17.32 -20.37 -25.57
C LEU A 716 18.44 -20.62 -26.59
N GLY A 717 19.67 -20.17 -26.39
CA GLY A 717 20.80 -20.28 -27.29
C GLY A 717 20.88 -19.19 -28.35
N VAL A 718 20.04 -18.15 -28.31
CA VAL A 718 20.03 -17.06 -29.29
C VAL A 718 21.22 -16.13 -29.06
N GLN A 719 22.01 -15.93 -30.15
CA GLN A 719 23.07 -14.92 -30.15
C GLN A 719 22.47 -13.56 -30.47
N ILE A 720 22.67 -12.59 -29.58
CA ILE A 720 22.10 -11.23 -29.67
C ILE A 720 23.23 -10.27 -29.99
N ASP A 721 23.19 -9.61 -31.13
CA ASP A 721 24.18 -8.60 -31.49
C ASP A 721 24.15 -7.43 -30.49
N GLY A 722 25.33 -7.07 -29.96
CA GLY A 722 25.47 -6.06 -28.91
C GLY A 722 24.92 -6.44 -27.53
N ASN A 723 24.35 -7.64 -27.36
CA ASN A 723 23.83 -8.18 -26.07
C ASN A 723 22.76 -7.31 -25.37
N ARG A 724 21.98 -6.54 -26.14
CA ARG A 724 20.92 -5.69 -25.61
C ARG A 724 19.67 -5.72 -26.48
N LEU A 725 18.49 -5.71 -25.85
CA LEU A 725 17.20 -5.53 -26.51
C LEU A 725 16.31 -4.65 -25.62
N GLY A 726 15.61 -3.70 -26.23
CA GLY A 726 14.88 -2.69 -25.47
C GLY A 726 15.80 -1.91 -24.54
N LEU A 727 15.39 -1.70 -23.31
CA LEU A 727 16.21 -1.17 -22.23
C LEU A 727 16.97 -2.28 -21.45
N GLY A 728 16.78 -3.56 -21.83
CA GLY A 728 17.38 -4.72 -21.17
C GLY A 728 18.81 -5.02 -21.66
N THR A 729 19.57 -5.70 -20.81
CA THR A 729 20.90 -6.26 -21.12
C THR A 729 20.88 -7.75 -20.88
N ASN A 730 21.41 -8.55 -21.81
CA ASN A 730 21.65 -9.98 -21.63
C ASN A 730 22.63 -10.19 -20.47
N LEU A 731 22.16 -10.75 -19.37
CA LEU A 731 22.93 -10.90 -18.14
C LEU A 731 24.07 -11.91 -18.30
N PHE A 732 23.93 -12.92 -19.15
CA PHE A 732 24.99 -13.89 -19.45
C PHE A 732 26.22 -13.24 -20.11
N SER A 733 26.05 -12.10 -20.78
CA SER A 733 27.15 -11.39 -21.43
C SER A 733 28.18 -10.79 -20.47
N GLY A 734 27.81 -10.60 -19.19
CA GLY A 734 28.62 -9.88 -18.23
C GLY A 734 28.70 -8.35 -18.47
N GLN A 735 28.05 -7.84 -19.52
CA GLN A 735 28.00 -6.39 -19.78
C GLN A 735 27.28 -5.66 -18.65
N LYS A 736 27.70 -4.42 -18.36
CA LYS A 736 27.01 -3.55 -17.41
C LYS A 736 25.61 -3.24 -17.88
N THR A 737 24.64 -3.42 -16.98
CA THR A 737 23.22 -3.07 -17.18
C THR A 737 23.02 -1.55 -17.15
N LEU A 738 21.83 -1.05 -17.52
CA LEU A 738 21.52 0.38 -17.35
C LEU A 738 21.49 0.79 -15.85
N PRO A 739 20.91 0.03 -14.91
CA PRO A 739 21.06 0.33 -13.48
C PRO A 739 22.51 0.43 -13.00
N GLU A 740 23.42 -0.43 -13.46
CA GLU A 740 24.85 -0.39 -13.12
C GLU A 740 25.59 0.80 -13.74
N LYS A 741 25.10 1.36 -14.87
CA LYS A 741 25.71 2.49 -15.55
C LYS A 741 25.19 3.85 -15.06
N LEU A 742 23.86 3.94 -14.83
CA LEU A 742 23.16 5.22 -14.67
C LEU A 742 22.59 5.39 -13.25
N GLY A 743 22.44 4.30 -12.52
CA GLY A 743 21.73 4.27 -11.23
C GLY A 743 20.20 4.28 -11.39
N ARG A 744 19.51 3.51 -10.57
CA ARG A 744 18.04 3.33 -10.62
C ARG A 744 17.25 4.62 -10.39
N GLY A 745 17.76 5.50 -9.52
CA GLY A 745 17.12 6.78 -9.23
C GLY A 745 16.96 7.66 -10.47
N TYR A 746 18.04 7.80 -11.24
CA TYR A 746 18.02 8.55 -12.51
C TYR A 746 17.08 7.90 -13.52
N ILE A 747 17.18 6.57 -13.71
CA ILE A 747 16.32 5.85 -14.67
C ILE A 747 14.85 6.03 -14.32
N ASN A 748 14.45 5.87 -13.04
CA ASN A 748 13.07 6.06 -12.62
C ASN A 748 12.56 7.48 -12.84
N GLN A 749 13.41 8.50 -12.70
CA GLN A 749 13.02 9.87 -13.00
C GLN A 749 12.80 10.08 -14.51
N GLU A 750 13.67 9.53 -15.35
CA GLU A 750 13.55 9.65 -16.81
C GLU A 750 12.35 8.84 -17.35
N LEU A 751 12.11 7.65 -16.82
CA LEU A 751 10.98 6.81 -17.22
C LEU A 751 9.60 7.42 -16.92
N LYS A 752 9.50 8.39 -16.01
CA LYS A 752 8.25 9.14 -15.74
C LYS A 752 7.94 10.18 -16.81
N LYS A 753 8.96 10.73 -17.48
CA LYS A 753 8.83 11.86 -18.37
C LYS A 753 8.26 11.47 -19.73
N ASN A 754 7.78 12.47 -20.47
CA ASN A 754 7.26 12.28 -21.82
C ASN A 754 8.41 12.07 -22.80
N ASP A 755 8.40 10.94 -23.51
CA ASP A 755 9.43 10.53 -24.46
C ASP A 755 8.82 10.28 -25.84
N LYS A 756 9.39 10.89 -26.87
CA LYS A 756 8.84 10.81 -28.23
C LYS A 756 8.98 9.41 -28.83
N GLU A 757 10.12 8.74 -28.61
CA GLU A 757 10.37 7.39 -29.11
C GLU A 757 9.42 6.39 -28.45
N TYR A 758 9.23 6.51 -27.14
CA TYR A 758 8.25 5.70 -26.40
C TYR A 758 6.82 5.87 -26.94
N ASN A 759 6.40 7.11 -27.23
CA ASN A 759 5.06 7.37 -27.77
C ASN A 759 4.88 6.76 -29.17
N GLY A 760 5.96 6.48 -29.89
CA GLY A 760 5.94 5.78 -31.18
C GLY A 760 5.54 4.32 -31.10
N PHE A 761 5.55 3.69 -29.93
CA PHE A 761 5.09 2.31 -29.73
C PHE A 761 3.57 2.15 -29.83
N TYR A 762 2.82 3.24 -29.65
CA TYR A 762 1.36 3.28 -29.79
C TYR A 762 0.91 3.68 -31.23
#